data_14e23675d817ebaadba07cb19c5530e2
#
_entry.id   14e23675d817ebaadba07cb19c5530e2
#
_cell.length_a   1.000
_cell.length_b   1.000
_cell.length_c   1.000
_cell.angle_alpha   90.00
_cell.angle_beta   90.00
_cell.angle_gamma   90.00
#
_symmetry.space_group_name_H-M   'P 1'
#
loop_
_entity.id
_entity.type
_entity.pdbx_description
1 polymer ?
#
loop_
_entity_poly.entity_id
_entity_poly.type
_entity_poly.pdbx_seq_one_letter_code
_entity_poly.pdbx_strand_id
1 'polypeptide(L)'
;MTDQAGAAQTGERRPATLEGVLERITYANEENGYTVARVDTGRGAGDLLTVVGSLLGAQVGESLRMEGRWGSHPQYGKQFTVENYTTLLPATVQGIRRYLGSGLVKGIGPVFADRITEHFGLDTLRIIEEEPKRLIEVPGLGPKRTGKIADAWEEQKAIKEVMLFLQTVEVSTSIAVRIYKKYGDASISVVKNQPYRLASDVWGIGFLTADKIAQSVGIPHDSPERVKAGLQYALSQSTDQGHCYLPEERLIADAVKLLQVDTGLVIECLAELAAPAEDGEDPGVVREKIPDPDGGDPVTAVYLVPFHRAELSLSAQVLRLLRSDRDRMPGFRDVAWDKALAWLKVRTGAELAPEQEAAVRLALTEKVAVLTGGPGCGKSFTVRSIVELARAKGAKVLLAAPTGRAAKRLAELTGAEASTVHRLLELKPGGDAAYDRDRPLDADLVVVDEASMLDLLLANKLVKAVPPGAHLLFVGDVDQLPSVGAGEVLRDLLAERGPVPAVRLTKVFRQAQQSGVVTNAHRINSGHHPLTDGMKDFFLFVEDDTEEAGRLTVDVAARRIPAKFGLDPRRDIQVLAPMHRGPAGAGLLNGLLQQAITPGRPDLAEKRIGGRVFRVGDKVTQIRNNYDKGENGVFNGTVGVVTSLDPVEQRLTVRTDEDEEVPYEFDELDELAHAYAVTIHRSQGSEYPAVVIPVTTGAWMMLQRNLLYTAVTRAKKLVVLVGSRKAIGQAVRTVSAGRRCTALDFRLSGS
;
A
#
# COMPACT_ATOMS: atom_id res chain seq x y z
N MET A 1 -29.31 53.19 20.96
CA MET A 1 -28.48 53.75 19.88
C MET A 1 -27.44 52.69 19.64
N THR A 2 -27.86 51.81 18.91
CA THR A 2 -27.64 51.28 17.55
C THR A 2 -26.27 50.63 17.38
N ASP A 3 -26.32 49.38 17.64
CA ASP A 3 -25.42 48.32 17.14
C ASP A 3 -25.49 48.21 15.61
N GLN A 4 -24.35 48.05 14.97
CA GLN A 4 -24.25 47.40 13.67
C GLN A 4 -23.07 46.44 13.64
N ALA A 5 -23.35 45.20 13.97
CA ALA A 5 -22.49 44.08 13.66
C ALA A 5 -22.58 43.77 12.16
N GLY A 6 -21.46 43.91 11.45
CA GLY A 6 -21.32 43.54 10.03
C GLY A 6 -21.32 42.05 9.83
N ALA A 7 -22.39 41.51 9.26
CA ALA A 7 -22.44 40.14 8.76
C ALA A 7 -21.53 39.98 7.56
N ALA A 8 -20.54 39.13 7.62
CA ALA A 8 -19.75 38.67 6.47
C ALA A 8 -20.63 37.85 5.55
N GLN A 9 -20.99 38.40 4.40
CA GLN A 9 -21.67 37.68 3.33
C GLN A 9 -20.73 36.65 2.71
N THR A 10 -20.96 35.40 2.98
CA THR A 10 -20.49 34.26 2.17
C THR A 10 -21.31 34.24 0.86
N GLY A 11 -20.89 35.04 -0.12
CA GLY A 11 -21.46 35.02 -1.45
C GLY A 11 -21.05 33.71 -2.16
N GLU A 12 -22.00 32.85 -2.46
CA GLU A 12 -21.88 31.81 -3.46
C GLU A 12 -21.50 32.47 -4.80
N ARG A 13 -20.21 32.36 -5.14
CA ARG A 13 -19.71 32.87 -6.42
C ARG A 13 -20.16 31.92 -7.51
N ARG A 14 -21.06 32.38 -8.41
CA ARG A 14 -21.53 31.65 -9.59
C ARG A 14 -20.34 31.15 -10.42
N PRO A 15 -20.42 29.94 -11.00
CA PRO A 15 -19.39 29.45 -11.92
C PRO A 15 -19.23 30.46 -13.08
N ALA A 16 -18.00 30.73 -13.45
CA ALA A 16 -17.66 31.63 -14.56
C ALA A 16 -17.11 30.79 -15.72
N THR A 17 -17.40 31.22 -16.95
CA THR A 17 -16.82 30.60 -18.15
C THR A 17 -15.68 31.46 -18.67
N LEU A 18 -14.57 30.82 -19.02
CA LEU A 18 -13.36 31.41 -19.56
C LEU A 18 -13.00 30.72 -20.87
N GLU A 19 -12.81 31.49 -21.94
CA GLU A 19 -12.28 30.97 -23.21
C GLU A 19 -10.90 31.53 -23.47
N GLY A 20 -10.00 30.68 -24.01
CA GLY A 20 -8.65 31.10 -24.38
C GLY A 20 -7.84 29.98 -24.99
N VAL A 21 -6.71 30.33 -25.57
CA VAL A 21 -5.75 29.37 -26.15
C VAL A 21 -4.73 28.95 -25.09
N LEU A 22 -4.51 27.67 -24.96
CA LEU A 22 -3.52 27.10 -24.06
C LEU A 22 -2.10 27.36 -24.63
N GLU A 23 -1.41 28.34 -24.06
CA GLU A 23 -0.09 28.74 -24.57
C GLU A 23 1.07 27.94 -23.98
N ARG A 24 0.94 27.55 -22.69
CA ARG A 24 1.99 26.80 -22.02
C ARG A 24 1.44 26.01 -20.83
N ILE A 25 1.85 24.76 -20.74
CA ILE A 25 1.68 23.95 -19.52
C ILE A 25 2.94 24.18 -18.66
N THR A 26 2.75 24.68 -17.45
CA THR A 26 3.83 24.93 -16.49
C THR A 26 4.05 23.73 -15.59
N TYR A 27 2.97 22.97 -15.33
CA TYR A 27 3.00 21.75 -14.54
C TYR A 27 1.81 20.88 -14.93
N ALA A 28 2.01 19.60 -15.11
CA ALA A 28 0.96 18.61 -15.28
C ALA A 28 1.28 17.37 -14.49
N ASN A 29 0.31 16.85 -13.75
CA ASN A 29 0.38 15.56 -13.08
C ASN A 29 -0.43 14.56 -13.90
N GLU A 30 0.23 13.62 -14.53
CA GLU A 30 -0.41 12.63 -15.39
C GLU A 30 -1.31 11.63 -14.66
N GLU A 31 -1.12 11.44 -13.33
CA GLU A 31 -1.93 10.51 -12.55
C GLU A 31 -3.31 11.07 -12.17
N ASN A 32 -3.38 12.35 -11.80
CA ASN A 32 -4.61 12.99 -11.33
C ASN A 32 -5.13 14.09 -12.26
N GLY A 33 -4.41 14.38 -13.34
CA GLY A 33 -4.78 15.38 -14.34
C GLY A 33 -4.63 16.84 -13.89
N TYR A 34 -4.15 17.08 -12.67
CA TYR A 34 -3.97 18.44 -12.18
C TYR A 34 -2.90 19.17 -12.98
N THR A 35 -3.31 20.26 -13.61
CA THR A 35 -2.47 21.04 -14.52
C THR A 35 -2.42 22.48 -14.06
N VAL A 36 -1.25 23.08 -14.12
CA VAL A 36 -1.05 24.53 -14.03
C VAL A 36 -0.62 25.01 -15.41
N ALA A 37 -1.41 25.88 -16.00
CA ALA A 37 -1.21 26.32 -17.37
C ALA A 37 -1.31 27.84 -17.51
N ARG A 38 -0.80 28.33 -18.63
CA ARG A 38 -0.92 29.73 -19.08
C ARG A 38 -1.81 29.78 -20.31
N VAL A 39 -2.86 30.55 -20.22
CA VAL A 39 -3.88 30.69 -21.27
C VAL A 39 -3.91 32.12 -21.77
N ASP A 40 -3.87 32.29 -23.08
CA ASP A 40 -4.11 33.56 -23.76
C ASP A 40 -5.64 33.74 -23.98
N THR A 41 -6.21 34.74 -23.34
CA THR A 41 -7.64 35.06 -23.45
C THR A 41 -7.95 36.11 -24.51
N GLY A 42 -6.93 36.54 -25.30
CA GLY A 42 -7.09 37.53 -26.36
C GLY A 42 -7.34 38.97 -25.88
N ARG A 43 -7.19 39.24 -24.57
CA ARG A 43 -7.49 40.56 -23.97
C ARG A 43 -6.32 41.55 -23.92
N GLY A 44 -5.16 41.19 -24.50
CA GLY A 44 -4.00 42.08 -24.59
C GLY A 44 -2.74 41.32 -24.94
N ALA A 45 -1.84 41.90 -25.74
CA ALA A 45 -0.59 41.25 -26.15
C ALA A 45 0.32 41.03 -24.92
N GLY A 46 0.42 39.79 -24.43
CA GLY A 46 1.37 39.34 -23.42
C GLY A 46 0.82 39.06 -22.03
N ASP A 47 -0.47 39.22 -21.75
CA ASP A 47 -1.05 38.96 -20.43
C ASP A 47 -1.65 37.53 -20.37
N LEU A 48 -0.77 36.55 -20.11
CA LEU A 48 -1.16 35.13 -19.97
C LEU A 48 -1.78 34.88 -18.61
N LEU A 49 -3.04 34.44 -18.61
CA LEU A 49 -3.76 34.08 -17.39
C LEU A 49 -3.31 32.72 -16.86
N THR A 50 -3.08 32.63 -15.54
CA THR A 50 -2.86 31.35 -14.90
C THR A 50 -4.17 30.62 -14.71
N VAL A 51 -4.26 29.41 -15.22
CA VAL A 51 -5.37 28.48 -14.97
C VAL A 51 -4.86 27.26 -14.23
N VAL A 52 -5.62 26.75 -13.27
CA VAL A 52 -5.27 25.59 -12.45
C VAL A 52 -6.47 24.67 -12.36
N GLY A 53 -6.25 23.37 -12.47
CA GLY A 53 -7.33 22.38 -12.37
C GLY A 53 -7.04 21.14 -13.21
N SER A 54 -8.04 20.29 -13.39
CA SER A 54 -7.90 19.12 -14.24
C SER A 54 -8.01 19.52 -15.71
N LEU A 55 -6.87 19.64 -16.41
CA LEU A 55 -6.77 19.90 -17.85
C LEU A 55 -6.11 18.73 -18.58
N LEU A 56 -6.33 17.50 -18.09
CA LEU A 56 -5.69 16.32 -18.62
C LEU A 56 -6.16 16.04 -20.05
N GLY A 57 -5.22 15.92 -20.98
CA GLY A 57 -5.51 15.77 -22.41
C GLY A 57 -5.57 17.10 -23.18
N ALA A 58 -5.62 18.25 -22.48
CA ALA A 58 -5.48 19.55 -23.14
C ALA A 58 -4.01 19.78 -23.55
N GLN A 59 -3.82 20.25 -24.76
CA GLN A 59 -2.50 20.44 -25.36
C GLN A 59 -2.21 21.90 -25.66
N VAL A 60 -0.93 22.25 -25.64
CA VAL A 60 -0.48 23.58 -26.02
C VAL A 60 -0.93 23.89 -27.45
N GLY A 61 -1.57 25.04 -27.65
CA GLY A 61 -2.14 25.48 -28.92
C GLY A 61 -3.64 25.19 -29.08
N GLU A 62 -4.27 24.43 -28.17
CA GLU A 62 -5.72 24.22 -28.21
C GLU A 62 -6.49 25.41 -27.65
N SER A 63 -7.63 25.73 -28.29
CA SER A 63 -8.62 26.67 -27.76
C SER A 63 -9.49 25.92 -26.75
N LEU A 64 -9.55 26.44 -25.53
CA LEU A 64 -10.30 25.83 -24.44
C LEU A 64 -11.44 26.75 -24.02
N ARG A 65 -12.62 26.17 -23.81
CA ARG A 65 -13.72 26.77 -23.04
C ARG A 65 -13.70 26.10 -21.67
N MET A 66 -13.41 26.87 -20.64
CA MET A 66 -13.22 26.41 -19.27
C MET A 66 -14.33 26.95 -18.39
N GLU A 67 -14.93 26.09 -17.57
CA GLU A 67 -15.88 26.44 -16.52
C GLU A 67 -15.21 26.28 -15.18
N GLY A 68 -15.40 27.26 -14.29
CA GLY A 68 -14.72 27.22 -13.00
C GLY A 68 -14.91 28.49 -12.19
N ARG A 69 -13.97 28.74 -11.27
CA ARG A 69 -14.06 29.85 -10.32
C ARG A 69 -12.79 30.69 -10.30
N TRP A 70 -12.98 31.98 -10.14
CA TRP A 70 -11.89 32.91 -9.92
C TRP A 70 -11.37 32.80 -8.50
N GLY A 71 -10.04 32.63 -8.36
CA GLY A 71 -9.34 32.60 -7.09
C GLY A 71 -8.12 33.53 -7.09
N SER A 72 -7.50 33.70 -5.94
CA SER A 72 -6.23 34.39 -5.82
C SER A 72 -5.28 33.52 -5.00
N HIS A 73 -4.10 33.25 -5.57
CA HIS A 73 -3.05 32.54 -4.89
C HIS A 73 -2.10 33.55 -4.23
N PRO A 74 -1.69 33.38 -2.96
CA PRO A 74 -0.86 34.36 -2.26
C PRO A 74 0.45 34.70 -2.97
N GLN A 75 1.00 33.75 -3.71
CA GLN A 75 2.31 33.88 -4.39
C GLN A 75 2.20 34.11 -5.90
N TYR A 76 1.11 33.65 -6.55
CA TYR A 76 0.95 33.67 -8.02
C TYR A 76 -0.15 34.59 -8.51
N GLY A 77 -0.81 35.32 -7.58
CA GLY A 77 -1.83 36.32 -7.92
C GLY A 77 -3.15 35.69 -8.37
N LYS A 78 -3.86 36.42 -9.24
CA LYS A 78 -5.18 36.02 -9.73
C LYS A 78 -5.08 34.80 -10.64
N GLN A 79 -5.86 33.76 -10.33
CA GLN A 79 -5.91 32.52 -11.10
C GLN A 79 -7.36 32.06 -11.32
N PHE A 80 -7.57 31.26 -12.35
CA PHE A 80 -8.85 30.63 -12.64
C PHE A 80 -8.76 29.14 -12.33
N THR A 81 -9.58 28.65 -11.39
CA THR A 81 -9.65 27.22 -11.05
C THR A 81 -10.67 26.57 -11.96
N VAL A 82 -10.20 25.68 -12.81
CA VAL A 82 -11.01 24.95 -13.80
C VAL A 82 -11.64 23.74 -13.11
N GLU A 83 -12.98 23.68 -13.21
CA GLU A 83 -13.78 22.52 -12.77
C GLU A 83 -14.11 21.62 -13.97
N ASN A 84 -14.38 22.22 -15.13
CA ASN A 84 -14.67 21.53 -16.38
C ASN A 84 -14.08 22.29 -17.58
N TYR A 85 -13.74 21.58 -18.65
CA TYR A 85 -13.32 22.24 -19.88
C TYR A 85 -13.74 21.44 -21.11
N THR A 86 -13.89 22.15 -22.23
CA THR A 86 -14.11 21.57 -23.56
C THR A 86 -13.09 22.17 -24.53
N THR A 87 -12.54 21.33 -25.39
CA THR A 87 -11.66 21.79 -26.47
C THR A 87 -12.48 22.30 -27.64
N LEU A 88 -12.13 23.48 -28.11
CA LEU A 88 -12.70 24.07 -29.31
C LEU A 88 -11.72 23.93 -30.48
N LEU A 89 -12.20 23.57 -31.66
CA LEU A 89 -11.35 23.60 -32.84
C LEU A 89 -10.92 25.06 -33.10
N PRO A 90 -9.66 25.32 -33.42
CA PRO A 90 -9.18 26.67 -33.66
C PRO A 90 -9.85 27.26 -34.91
N ALA A 91 -10.48 28.40 -34.75
CA ALA A 91 -11.23 29.10 -35.83
C ALA A 91 -10.39 30.10 -36.64
N THR A 92 -9.09 30.22 -36.32
CA THR A 92 -8.17 31.14 -37.03
C THR A 92 -6.99 30.36 -37.62
N VAL A 93 -6.46 30.84 -38.76
CA VAL A 93 -5.27 30.21 -39.40
C VAL A 93 -4.08 30.12 -38.44
N GLN A 94 -3.89 31.15 -37.61
CA GLN A 94 -2.81 31.15 -36.62
C GLN A 94 -3.04 30.14 -35.51
N GLY A 95 -4.30 29.96 -35.07
CA GLY A 95 -4.68 28.90 -34.12
C GLY A 95 -4.47 27.50 -34.70
N ILE A 96 -4.90 27.27 -35.94
CA ILE A 96 -4.69 26.01 -36.67
C ILE A 96 -3.19 25.69 -36.81
N ARG A 97 -2.39 26.69 -37.17
CA ARG A 97 -0.94 26.55 -37.28
C ARG A 97 -0.29 26.11 -35.95
N ARG A 98 -0.63 26.76 -34.84
CA ARG A 98 -0.16 26.40 -33.52
C ARG A 98 -0.61 25.00 -33.10
N TYR A 99 -1.87 24.70 -33.32
CA TYR A 99 -2.45 23.38 -33.03
C TYR A 99 -1.71 22.25 -33.76
N LEU A 100 -1.49 22.37 -35.06
CA LEU A 100 -0.77 21.38 -35.84
C LEU A 100 0.72 21.32 -35.49
N GLY A 101 1.33 22.48 -35.19
CA GLY A 101 2.75 22.60 -34.86
C GLY A 101 3.12 22.16 -33.42
N SER A 102 2.12 21.90 -32.56
CA SER A 102 2.32 21.49 -31.15
C SER A 102 2.86 20.08 -30.99
N GLY A 103 2.90 19.26 -32.08
CA GLY A 103 3.30 17.86 -32.03
C GLY A 103 2.17 16.88 -31.79
N LEU A 104 0.95 17.35 -31.64
CA LEU A 104 -0.27 16.55 -31.45
C LEU A 104 -0.51 15.55 -32.56
N VAL A 105 -0.28 15.99 -33.82
CA VAL A 105 -0.44 15.12 -34.98
C VAL A 105 0.94 14.58 -35.36
N LYS A 106 1.20 13.30 -35.09
CA LYS A 106 2.46 12.66 -35.44
C LYS A 106 2.74 12.79 -36.93
N GLY A 107 3.86 13.43 -37.27
CA GLY A 107 4.26 13.70 -38.66
C GLY A 107 4.12 15.17 -39.09
N ILE A 108 3.47 16.01 -38.29
CA ILE A 108 3.43 17.45 -38.49
C ILE A 108 4.29 18.13 -37.41
N GLY A 109 5.43 18.69 -37.81
CA GLY A 109 6.18 19.60 -36.96
C GLY A 109 5.89 21.05 -37.32
N PRO A 110 6.45 22.06 -36.60
CA PRO A 110 6.20 23.49 -36.83
C PRO A 110 6.32 23.93 -38.30
N VAL A 111 7.37 23.47 -38.98
CA VAL A 111 7.64 23.80 -40.41
C VAL A 111 6.55 23.27 -41.33
N PHE A 112 6.02 22.06 -41.06
CA PHE A 112 4.94 21.51 -41.87
C PHE A 112 3.58 22.12 -41.51
N ALA A 113 3.36 22.44 -40.25
CA ALA A 113 2.19 23.17 -39.81
C ALA A 113 2.07 24.52 -40.55
N ASP A 114 3.18 25.24 -40.67
CA ASP A 114 3.26 26.49 -41.42
C ASP A 114 2.88 26.27 -42.88
N ARG A 115 3.53 25.33 -43.55
CA ARG A 115 3.30 25.07 -44.99
C ARG A 115 1.87 24.60 -45.30
N ILE A 116 1.31 23.73 -44.46
CA ILE A 116 -0.05 23.22 -44.63
C ILE A 116 -1.08 24.37 -44.44
N THR A 117 -0.91 25.17 -43.40
CA THR A 117 -1.80 26.29 -43.12
C THR A 117 -1.65 27.43 -44.10
N GLU A 118 -0.48 27.67 -44.70
CA GLU A 118 -0.28 28.63 -45.78
C GLU A 118 -0.97 28.16 -47.07
N HIS A 119 -1.00 26.85 -47.33
CA HIS A 119 -1.61 26.28 -48.54
C HIS A 119 -3.12 26.21 -48.45
N PHE A 120 -3.69 25.74 -47.32
CA PHE A 120 -5.10 25.46 -47.17
C PHE A 120 -5.87 26.49 -46.31
N GLY A 121 -5.18 27.39 -45.62
CA GLY A 121 -5.81 28.44 -44.81
C GLY A 121 -6.74 27.86 -43.73
N LEU A 122 -7.98 28.37 -43.67
CA LEU A 122 -9.00 27.91 -42.74
C LEU A 122 -9.54 26.50 -43.03
N ASP A 123 -9.42 26.04 -44.28
CA ASP A 123 -9.85 24.69 -44.67
C ASP A 123 -8.88 23.58 -44.21
N THR A 124 -7.74 23.91 -43.63
CA THR A 124 -6.70 22.98 -43.29
C THR A 124 -7.20 21.76 -42.48
N LEU A 125 -7.98 21.99 -41.42
CA LEU A 125 -8.50 20.91 -40.59
C LEU A 125 -9.50 20.03 -41.33
N ARG A 126 -10.39 20.66 -42.13
CA ARG A 126 -11.33 19.94 -42.99
C ARG A 126 -10.61 19.07 -44.03
N ILE A 127 -9.56 19.60 -44.67
CA ILE A 127 -8.75 18.86 -45.64
C ILE A 127 -8.03 17.66 -44.99
N ILE A 128 -7.50 17.82 -43.79
CA ILE A 128 -6.86 16.71 -43.05
C ILE A 128 -7.91 15.63 -42.73
N GLU A 129 -9.11 16.01 -42.36
CA GLU A 129 -10.19 15.10 -41.95
C GLU A 129 -10.89 14.44 -43.15
N GLU A 130 -11.36 15.22 -44.14
CA GLU A 130 -12.21 14.73 -45.20
C GLU A 130 -11.44 14.35 -46.48
N GLU A 131 -10.34 15.05 -46.76
CA GLU A 131 -9.60 14.95 -48.00
C GLU A 131 -8.08 14.79 -47.79
N PRO A 132 -7.60 13.87 -46.89
CA PRO A 132 -6.19 13.80 -46.49
C PRO A 132 -5.21 13.57 -47.65
N LYS A 133 -5.68 12.99 -48.76
CA LYS A 133 -4.85 12.81 -49.98
C LYS A 133 -4.39 14.13 -50.57
N ARG A 134 -5.11 15.22 -50.36
CA ARG A 134 -4.73 16.54 -50.85
C ARG A 134 -3.52 17.15 -50.14
N LEU A 135 -3.15 16.63 -48.99
CA LEU A 135 -1.93 17.06 -48.30
C LEU A 135 -0.65 16.88 -49.15
N ILE A 136 -0.72 16.04 -50.21
CA ILE A 136 0.37 15.87 -51.17
C ILE A 136 0.60 17.17 -51.98
N GLU A 137 -0.40 18.05 -52.10
CA GLU A 137 -0.28 19.36 -52.76
C GLU A 137 0.73 20.28 -52.05
N VAL A 138 1.02 20.02 -50.75
CA VAL A 138 1.95 20.80 -49.94
C VAL A 138 3.41 20.39 -50.20
N PRO A 139 4.29 21.33 -50.58
CA PRO A 139 5.69 21.01 -50.85
C PRO A 139 6.40 20.29 -49.69
N GLY A 140 6.93 19.09 -50.00
CA GLY A 140 7.66 18.25 -49.02
C GLY A 140 6.81 17.23 -48.27
N LEU A 141 5.50 17.16 -48.53
CA LEU A 141 4.62 16.08 -48.06
C LEU A 141 4.48 15.00 -49.14
N GLY A 142 5.17 13.87 -48.94
CA GLY A 142 5.03 12.71 -49.84
C GLY A 142 3.96 11.72 -49.30
N PRO A 143 3.56 10.72 -50.16
CA PRO A 143 2.48 9.79 -49.84
C PRO A 143 2.60 9.07 -48.49
N LYS A 144 3.83 8.66 -48.13
CA LYS A 144 4.09 7.98 -46.84
C LYS A 144 3.81 8.88 -45.62
N ARG A 145 4.14 10.17 -45.73
CA ARG A 145 3.94 11.12 -44.63
C ARG A 145 2.47 11.51 -44.53
N THR A 146 1.84 11.73 -45.67
CA THR A 146 0.39 11.98 -45.74
C THR A 146 -0.43 10.87 -45.08
N GLY A 147 -0.08 9.59 -45.36
CA GLY A 147 -0.73 8.45 -44.69
C GLY A 147 -0.54 8.51 -43.15
N LYS A 148 0.70 8.73 -42.67
CA LYS A 148 0.97 8.85 -41.24
C LYS A 148 0.20 10.01 -40.56
N ILE A 149 0.00 11.12 -41.27
CA ILE A 149 -0.77 12.26 -40.77
C ILE A 149 -2.24 11.91 -40.67
N ALA A 150 -2.80 11.24 -41.68
CA ALA A 150 -4.18 10.78 -41.68
C ALA A 150 -4.44 9.78 -40.53
N ASP A 151 -3.57 8.77 -40.39
CA ASP A 151 -3.67 7.77 -39.32
C ASP A 151 -3.61 8.44 -37.92
N ALA A 152 -2.68 9.39 -37.73
CA ALA A 152 -2.55 10.12 -36.46
C ALA A 152 -3.74 11.03 -36.17
N TRP A 153 -4.38 11.58 -37.21
CA TRP A 153 -5.59 12.38 -37.07
C TRP A 153 -6.79 11.54 -36.64
N GLU A 154 -6.99 10.38 -37.24
CA GLU A 154 -8.03 9.42 -36.84
C GLU A 154 -7.82 8.92 -35.40
N GLU A 155 -6.59 8.60 -35.03
CA GLU A 155 -6.25 8.24 -33.63
C GLU A 155 -6.66 9.35 -32.64
N GLN A 156 -6.38 10.61 -32.96
CA GLN A 156 -6.75 11.76 -32.12
C GLN A 156 -8.28 11.98 -32.05
N LYS A 157 -8.98 11.71 -33.15
CA LYS A 157 -10.45 11.82 -33.19
C LYS A 157 -11.10 10.76 -32.31
N ALA A 158 -10.66 9.50 -32.40
CA ALA A 158 -11.13 8.40 -31.58
C ALA A 158 -10.92 8.69 -30.07
N ILE A 159 -9.76 9.22 -29.69
CA ILE A 159 -9.48 9.66 -28.31
C ILE A 159 -10.47 10.72 -27.86
N LYS A 160 -10.73 11.73 -28.68
CA LYS A 160 -11.68 12.81 -28.35
C LYS A 160 -13.11 12.30 -28.19
N GLU A 161 -13.57 11.41 -29.04
CA GLU A 161 -14.89 10.77 -28.93
C GLU A 161 -15.05 9.99 -27.64
N VAL A 162 -14.04 9.16 -27.28
CA VAL A 162 -14.04 8.41 -26.02
C VAL A 162 -14.06 9.35 -24.82
N MET A 163 -13.22 10.40 -24.83
CA MET A 163 -13.17 11.38 -23.75
C MET A 163 -14.49 12.14 -23.59
N LEU A 164 -15.09 12.58 -24.68
CA LEU A 164 -16.39 13.26 -24.67
C LEU A 164 -17.48 12.33 -24.12
N PHE A 165 -17.53 11.08 -24.58
CA PHE A 165 -18.48 10.11 -24.06
C PHE A 165 -18.30 9.89 -22.56
N LEU A 166 -17.05 9.70 -22.08
CA LEU A 166 -16.78 9.48 -20.67
C LEU A 166 -17.13 10.69 -19.79
N GLN A 167 -17.02 11.91 -20.32
CA GLN A 167 -17.50 13.11 -19.64
C GLN A 167 -19.03 13.15 -19.51
N THR A 168 -19.76 12.65 -20.51
CA THR A 168 -21.24 12.61 -20.44
C THR A 168 -21.77 11.68 -19.36
N VAL A 169 -20.96 10.69 -18.94
CA VAL A 169 -21.28 9.74 -17.87
C VAL A 169 -20.61 10.10 -16.53
N GLU A 170 -20.29 11.38 -16.33
CA GLU A 170 -19.72 11.97 -15.10
C GLU A 170 -18.39 11.36 -14.65
N VAL A 171 -17.64 10.77 -15.57
CA VAL A 171 -16.30 10.24 -15.30
C VAL A 171 -15.29 11.38 -15.29
N SER A 172 -14.51 11.50 -14.22
CA SER A 172 -13.43 12.50 -14.17
C SER A 172 -12.40 12.24 -15.26
N THR A 173 -11.80 13.31 -15.78
CA THR A 173 -10.83 13.24 -16.87
C THR A 173 -9.66 12.29 -16.57
N SER A 174 -9.18 12.24 -15.31
CA SER A 174 -8.11 11.33 -14.91
C SER A 174 -8.50 9.85 -14.99
N ILE A 175 -9.76 9.52 -14.70
CA ILE A 175 -10.31 8.16 -14.83
C ILE A 175 -10.50 7.84 -16.32
N ALA A 176 -11.02 8.79 -17.11
CA ALA A 176 -11.26 8.63 -18.54
C ALA A 176 -9.98 8.24 -19.31
N VAL A 177 -8.85 8.90 -18.98
CA VAL A 177 -7.54 8.56 -19.59
C VAL A 177 -7.08 7.16 -19.23
N ARG A 178 -7.25 6.74 -17.96
CA ARG A 178 -6.88 5.38 -17.55
C ARG A 178 -7.72 4.32 -18.26
N ILE A 179 -9.03 4.58 -18.42
CA ILE A 179 -9.92 3.71 -19.20
C ILE A 179 -9.43 3.62 -20.63
N TYR A 180 -9.15 4.77 -21.27
CA TYR A 180 -8.64 4.77 -22.64
C TYR A 180 -7.28 4.08 -22.77
N LYS A 181 -6.31 4.33 -21.87
CA LYS A 181 -5.02 3.64 -21.86
C LYS A 181 -5.16 2.11 -21.78
N LYS A 182 -6.21 1.62 -21.09
CA LYS A 182 -6.45 0.18 -20.92
C LYS A 182 -7.17 -0.45 -22.11
N TYR A 183 -8.19 0.20 -22.65
CA TYR A 183 -9.10 -0.40 -23.65
C TYR A 183 -9.03 0.22 -25.04
N GLY A 184 -8.33 1.34 -25.21
CA GLY A 184 -8.28 2.07 -26.49
C GLY A 184 -9.68 2.38 -27.03
N ASP A 185 -9.92 2.08 -28.28
CA ASP A 185 -11.19 2.31 -28.98
C ASP A 185 -12.36 1.48 -28.42
N ALA A 186 -12.07 0.36 -27.73
CA ALA A 186 -13.09 -0.45 -27.08
C ALA A 186 -13.67 0.20 -25.81
N SER A 187 -13.11 1.34 -25.34
CA SER A 187 -13.51 2.00 -24.09
C SER A 187 -15.01 2.27 -24.00
N ILE A 188 -15.61 2.81 -25.06
CA ILE A 188 -17.06 3.12 -25.09
C ILE A 188 -17.89 1.84 -24.96
N SER A 189 -17.50 0.79 -25.69
CA SER A 189 -18.20 -0.50 -25.66
C SER A 189 -18.13 -1.16 -24.29
N VAL A 190 -16.94 -1.15 -23.67
CA VAL A 190 -16.75 -1.72 -22.31
C VAL A 190 -17.56 -0.93 -21.28
N VAL A 191 -17.52 0.40 -21.33
CA VAL A 191 -18.24 1.24 -20.37
C VAL A 191 -19.76 1.09 -20.50
N LYS A 192 -20.27 0.93 -21.72
CA LYS A 192 -21.71 0.72 -21.95
C LYS A 192 -22.20 -0.68 -21.58
N ASN A 193 -21.43 -1.69 -21.94
CA ASN A 193 -21.90 -3.09 -21.89
C ASN A 193 -21.37 -3.87 -20.69
N GLN A 194 -20.21 -3.48 -20.15
CA GLN A 194 -19.53 -4.20 -19.06
C GLN A 194 -18.87 -3.24 -18.07
N PRO A 195 -19.60 -2.24 -17.51
CA PRO A 195 -19.01 -1.16 -16.70
C PRO A 195 -18.30 -1.69 -15.44
N TYR A 196 -18.72 -2.81 -14.90
CA TYR A 196 -18.12 -3.38 -13.69
C TYR A 196 -16.72 -3.97 -13.92
N ARG A 197 -16.36 -4.29 -15.18
CA ARG A 197 -14.97 -4.65 -15.52
C ARG A 197 -13.97 -3.52 -15.25
N LEU A 198 -14.43 -2.28 -15.23
CA LEU A 198 -13.58 -1.15 -14.88
C LEU A 198 -12.98 -1.30 -13.49
N ALA A 199 -13.71 -1.91 -12.54
CA ALA A 199 -13.25 -2.09 -11.17
C ALA A 199 -12.14 -3.14 -11.04
N SER A 200 -12.09 -4.14 -11.93
CA SER A 200 -11.04 -5.16 -11.96
C SER A 200 -9.85 -4.76 -12.82
N ASP A 201 -10.10 -4.09 -13.94
CA ASP A 201 -9.12 -3.92 -15.01
C ASP A 201 -8.39 -2.57 -14.97
N VAL A 202 -8.97 -1.54 -14.31
CA VAL A 202 -8.43 -0.18 -14.30
C VAL A 202 -8.05 0.25 -12.89
N TRP A 203 -6.75 0.37 -12.65
CA TRP A 203 -6.25 0.79 -11.35
C TRP A 203 -6.86 2.11 -10.87
N GLY A 204 -7.32 2.13 -9.59
CA GLY A 204 -7.94 3.30 -8.98
C GLY A 204 -9.42 3.52 -9.32
N ILE A 205 -10.05 2.58 -10.03
CA ILE A 205 -11.51 2.50 -10.15
C ILE A 205 -11.98 1.37 -9.23
N GLY A 206 -12.67 1.73 -8.14
CA GLY A 206 -13.34 0.74 -7.29
C GLY A 206 -14.79 0.52 -7.74
N PHE A 207 -15.44 -0.49 -7.14
CA PHE A 207 -16.85 -0.83 -7.43
C PHE A 207 -17.78 0.38 -7.36
N LEU A 208 -17.68 1.22 -6.32
CA LEU A 208 -18.56 2.39 -6.15
C LEU A 208 -18.43 3.41 -7.31
N THR A 209 -17.25 3.53 -7.90
CA THR A 209 -17.05 4.39 -9.07
C THR A 209 -17.59 3.72 -10.32
N ALA A 210 -17.33 2.43 -10.51
CA ALA A 210 -17.88 1.64 -11.62
C ALA A 210 -19.42 1.58 -11.57
N ASP A 211 -20.01 1.48 -10.37
CA ASP A 211 -21.46 1.49 -10.17
C ASP A 211 -22.12 2.82 -10.54
N LYS A 212 -21.49 3.94 -10.18
CA LYS A 212 -21.94 5.27 -10.64
C LYS A 212 -21.91 5.39 -12.17
N ILE A 213 -20.83 4.92 -12.78
CA ILE A 213 -20.70 4.90 -14.25
C ILE A 213 -21.81 4.01 -14.85
N ALA A 214 -22.01 2.81 -14.30
CA ALA A 214 -23.05 1.88 -14.75
C ALA A 214 -24.45 2.49 -14.69
N GLN A 215 -24.77 3.18 -13.60
CA GLN A 215 -26.06 3.91 -13.48
C GLN A 215 -26.17 5.04 -14.51
N SER A 216 -25.09 5.77 -14.77
CA SER A 216 -25.08 6.85 -15.77
C SER A 216 -25.27 6.35 -17.20
N VAL A 217 -24.85 5.14 -17.52
CA VAL A 217 -25.12 4.50 -18.83
C VAL A 217 -26.45 3.75 -18.89
N GLY A 218 -27.24 3.76 -17.81
CA GLY A 218 -28.59 3.22 -17.77
C GLY A 218 -28.72 1.77 -17.32
N ILE A 219 -27.72 1.20 -16.66
CA ILE A 219 -27.84 -0.13 -16.02
C ILE A 219 -28.88 -0.03 -14.89
N PRO A 220 -29.90 -0.90 -14.87
CA PRO A 220 -30.94 -0.89 -13.84
C PRO A 220 -30.36 -1.14 -12.45
N HIS A 221 -30.99 -0.54 -11.42
CA HIS A 221 -30.58 -0.68 -10.04
C HIS A 221 -30.61 -2.12 -9.52
N ASP A 222 -31.54 -2.92 -10.02
CA ASP A 222 -31.76 -4.34 -9.73
C ASP A 222 -31.16 -5.29 -10.77
N SER A 223 -30.24 -4.81 -11.62
CA SER A 223 -29.57 -5.64 -12.60
C SER A 223 -28.78 -6.78 -11.93
N PRO A 224 -28.96 -8.03 -12.39
CA PRO A 224 -28.17 -9.17 -11.90
C PRO A 224 -26.66 -8.96 -12.02
N GLU A 225 -26.20 -8.30 -13.08
CA GLU A 225 -24.77 -7.97 -13.27
C GLU A 225 -24.24 -7.02 -12.17
N ARG A 226 -25.05 -6.02 -11.80
CA ARG A 226 -24.75 -5.13 -10.68
C ARG A 226 -24.65 -5.89 -9.37
N VAL A 227 -25.61 -6.77 -9.10
CA VAL A 227 -25.67 -7.55 -7.86
C VAL A 227 -24.48 -8.51 -7.76
N LYS A 228 -24.15 -9.21 -8.85
CA LYS A 228 -22.97 -10.09 -8.92
C LYS A 228 -21.66 -9.34 -8.67
N ALA A 229 -21.48 -8.20 -9.32
CA ALA A 229 -20.29 -7.35 -9.10
C ALA A 229 -20.24 -6.82 -7.65
N GLY A 230 -21.37 -6.46 -7.06
CA GLY A 230 -21.48 -6.04 -5.68
C GLY A 230 -21.15 -7.15 -4.66
N LEU A 231 -21.55 -8.39 -4.92
CA LEU A 231 -21.19 -9.55 -4.12
C LEU A 231 -19.68 -9.80 -4.13
N GLN A 232 -19.06 -9.78 -5.32
CA GLN A 232 -17.60 -9.92 -5.45
C GLN A 232 -16.86 -8.78 -4.77
N TYR A 233 -17.38 -7.56 -4.86
CA TYR A 233 -16.82 -6.41 -4.16
C TYR A 233 -16.92 -6.54 -2.64
N ALA A 234 -18.05 -6.99 -2.11
CA ALA A 234 -18.21 -7.23 -0.66
C ALA A 234 -17.20 -8.27 -0.16
N LEU A 235 -16.96 -9.34 -0.92
CA LEU A 235 -15.92 -10.32 -0.63
C LEU A 235 -14.52 -9.71 -0.73
N SER A 236 -14.22 -8.91 -1.74
CA SER A 236 -12.94 -8.21 -1.87
C SER A 236 -12.68 -7.26 -0.70
N GLN A 237 -13.70 -6.49 -0.29
CA GLN A 237 -13.62 -5.65 0.91
C GLN A 237 -13.35 -6.45 2.18
N SER A 238 -13.89 -7.67 2.28
CA SER A 238 -13.62 -8.54 3.42
C SER A 238 -12.19 -9.08 3.43
N THR A 239 -11.59 -9.31 2.25
CA THR A 239 -10.18 -9.70 2.16
C THR A 239 -9.23 -8.57 2.59
N ASP A 240 -9.58 -7.31 2.32
CA ASP A 240 -8.86 -6.14 2.84
C ASP A 240 -8.94 -6.05 4.38
N GLN A 241 -9.99 -6.61 4.99
CA GLN A 241 -10.13 -6.76 6.44
C GLN A 241 -9.42 -8.01 6.98
N GLY A 242 -8.82 -8.81 6.11
CA GLY A 242 -8.06 -10.01 6.44
C GLY A 242 -8.84 -11.31 6.43
N HIS A 243 -10.12 -11.32 6.06
CA HIS A 243 -10.93 -12.54 5.91
C HIS A 243 -10.56 -13.27 4.61
N CYS A 244 -10.47 -14.60 4.65
CA CYS A 244 -10.33 -15.43 3.44
C CYS A 244 -11.70 -15.74 2.81
N TYR A 245 -12.74 -15.82 3.64
CA TYR A 245 -14.13 -16.03 3.25
C TYR A 245 -15.08 -15.18 4.10
N LEU A 246 -16.33 -15.10 3.68
CA LEU A 246 -17.42 -14.65 4.55
C LEU A 246 -18.45 -15.78 4.72
N PRO A 247 -19.07 -15.92 5.91
CA PRO A 247 -20.29 -16.69 6.06
C PRO A 247 -21.38 -16.16 5.11
N GLU A 248 -22.09 -17.05 4.43
CA GLU A 248 -23.09 -16.71 3.41
C GLU A 248 -24.12 -15.70 3.91
N GLU A 249 -24.64 -15.90 5.11
CA GLU A 249 -25.63 -15.00 5.72
C GLU A 249 -25.07 -13.57 5.88
N ARG A 250 -23.81 -13.46 6.31
CA ARG A 250 -23.15 -12.17 6.46
C ARG A 250 -22.91 -11.51 5.10
N LEU A 251 -22.45 -12.27 4.10
CA LEU A 251 -22.25 -11.75 2.74
C LEU A 251 -23.54 -11.21 2.14
N ILE A 252 -24.65 -11.95 2.29
CA ILE A 252 -25.97 -11.54 1.81
C ILE A 252 -26.39 -10.25 2.50
N ALA A 253 -26.27 -10.17 3.83
CA ALA A 253 -26.66 -8.99 4.59
C ALA A 253 -25.82 -7.76 4.20
N ASP A 254 -24.51 -7.93 4.03
CA ASP A 254 -23.58 -6.85 3.62
C ASP A 254 -23.89 -6.40 2.17
N ALA A 255 -24.19 -7.32 1.26
CA ALA A 255 -24.56 -7.02 -0.13
C ALA A 255 -25.91 -6.30 -0.22
N VAL A 256 -26.94 -6.75 0.51
CA VAL A 256 -28.24 -6.06 0.57
C VAL A 256 -28.08 -4.63 1.07
N LYS A 257 -27.28 -4.43 2.11
CA LYS A 257 -27.01 -3.09 2.66
C LYS A 257 -26.24 -2.21 1.68
N LEU A 258 -25.25 -2.77 0.97
CA LEU A 258 -24.44 -2.06 -0.02
C LEU A 258 -25.25 -1.63 -1.24
N LEU A 259 -26.02 -2.57 -1.79
CA LEU A 259 -26.69 -2.44 -3.08
C LEU A 259 -28.11 -1.88 -2.97
N GLN A 260 -28.74 -1.99 -1.77
CA GLN A 260 -30.12 -1.59 -1.49
C GLN A 260 -31.14 -2.29 -2.41
N VAL A 261 -30.96 -3.59 -2.62
CA VAL A 261 -31.82 -4.46 -3.43
C VAL A 261 -32.50 -5.54 -2.59
N ASP A 262 -33.48 -6.24 -3.17
CA ASP A 262 -34.16 -7.33 -2.50
C ASP A 262 -33.22 -8.50 -2.15
N THR A 263 -33.44 -9.11 -1.00
CA THR A 263 -32.65 -10.26 -0.50
C THR A 263 -32.75 -11.47 -1.42
N GLY A 264 -33.95 -11.72 -2.00
CA GLY A 264 -34.16 -12.82 -2.94
C GLY A 264 -33.27 -12.73 -4.16
N LEU A 265 -33.20 -11.55 -4.76
CA LEU A 265 -32.32 -11.29 -5.91
C LEU A 265 -30.84 -11.53 -5.58
N VAL A 266 -30.41 -11.13 -4.37
CA VAL A 266 -29.02 -11.36 -3.93
C VAL A 266 -28.71 -12.84 -3.81
N ILE A 267 -29.66 -13.64 -3.27
CA ILE A 267 -29.52 -15.10 -3.12
C ILE A 267 -29.45 -15.78 -4.50
N GLU A 268 -30.32 -15.38 -5.44
CA GLU A 268 -30.31 -15.91 -6.81
C GLU A 268 -29.00 -15.61 -7.51
N CYS A 269 -28.54 -14.36 -7.49
CA CYS A 269 -27.28 -13.94 -8.09
C CYS A 269 -26.06 -14.63 -7.45
N LEU A 270 -26.09 -14.88 -6.13
CA LEU A 270 -25.02 -15.62 -5.46
C LEU A 270 -25.00 -17.09 -5.91
N ALA A 271 -26.16 -17.72 -6.09
CA ALA A 271 -26.25 -19.07 -6.61
C ALA A 271 -25.71 -19.19 -8.05
N GLU A 272 -26.03 -18.20 -8.90
CA GLU A 272 -25.49 -18.13 -10.27
C GLU A 272 -23.97 -17.90 -10.30
N LEU A 273 -23.43 -17.01 -9.45
CA LEU A 273 -21.99 -16.78 -9.34
C LEU A 273 -21.22 -18.02 -8.89
N ALA A 274 -21.84 -18.87 -8.08
CA ALA A 274 -21.23 -20.10 -7.58
C ALA A 274 -21.41 -21.30 -8.52
N ALA A 275 -22.24 -21.17 -9.54
CA ALA A 275 -22.42 -22.21 -10.54
C ALA A 275 -21.17 -22.35 -11.42
N PRO A 276 -20.79 -23.58 -11.82
CA PRO A 276 -19.74 -23.78 -12.81
C PRO A 276 -20.08 -23.04 -14.11
N ALA A 277 -19.13 -22.32 -14.69
CA ALA A 277 -19.35 -21.68 -15.97
C ALA A 277 -19.49 -22.73 -17.11
N GLU A 278 -20.38 -22.45 -18.06
CA GLU A 278 -20.69 -23.38 -19.18
C GLU A 278 -19.45 -23.62 -20.07
N ASP A 279 -18.53 -22.65 -20.14
CA ASP A 279 -17.32 -22.69 -20.97
C ASP A 279 -16.10 -23.30 -20.25
N GLY A 280 -16.27 -23.86 -19.05
CA GLY A 280 -15.17 -24.42 -18.25
C GLY A 280 -14.29 -23.36 -17.58
N GLU A 281 -14.71 -22.09 -17.57
CA GLU A 281 -14.12 -21.04 -16.77
C GLU A 281 -14.41 -21.27 -15.27
N ASP A 282 -13.63 -20.64 -14.42
CA ASP A 282 -13.84 -20.69 -12.98
C ASP A 282 -15.16 -20.01 -12.60
N PRO A 283 -15.86 -20.52 -11.57
CA PRO A 283 -17.00 -19.82 -11.01
C PRO A 283 -16.58 -18.46 -10.46
N GLY A 284 -17.51 -17.51 -10.41
CA GLY A 284 -17.23 -16.18 -9.86
C GLY A 284 -16.87 -16.19 -8.36
N VAL A 285 -17.42 -17.17 -7.62
CA VAL A 285 -17.16 -17.42 -6.19
C VAL A 285 -17.24 -18.93 -5.90
N VAL A 286 -16.63 -19.36 -4.79
CA VAL A 286 -16.74 -20.76 -4.31
C VAL A 286 -17.53 -20.80 -3.03
N ARG A 287 -18.53 -21.70 -2.96
CA ARG A 287 -19.32 -22.00 -1.74
C ARG A 287 -18.89 -23.36 -1.18
N GLU A 288 -18.52 -23.40 0.08
CA GLU A 288 -18.09 -24.62 0.75
C GLU A 288 -18.70 -24.68 2.16
N LYS A 289 -19.19 -25.87 2.57
CA LYS A 289 -19.59 -26.10 3.95
C LYS A 289 -18.36 -26.45 4.79
N ILE A 290 -18.11 -25.68 5.82
CA ILE A 290 -17.00 -25.88 6.75
C ILE A 290 -17.56 -25.96 8.18
N PRO A 291 -16.87 -26.62 9.11
CA PRO A 291 -17.22 -26.56 10.53
C PRO A 291 -17.22 -25.13 11.03
N ASP A 292 -18.15 -24.78 11.91
CA ASP A 292 -18.12 -23.49 12.59
C ASP A 292 -16.89 -23.42 13.52
N PRO A 293 -16.02 -22.41 13.34
CA PRO A 293 -14.86 -22.20 14.22
C PRO A 293 -15.23 -22.06 15.71
N ASP A 294 -16.44 -21.62 16.01
CA ASP A 294 -16.94 -21.40 17.36
C ASP A 294 -17.72 -22.62 17.91
N GLY A 295 -17.80 -23.72 17.15
CA GLY A 295 -18.37 -24.99 17.57
C GLY A 295 -19.90 -25.12 17.39
N GLY A 296 -20.49 -24.30 16.53
CA GLY A 296 -21.89 -24.36 16.12
C GLY A 296 -22.18 -25.32 14.96
N ASP A 297 -23.30 -25.09 14.28
CA ASP A 297 -23.66 -25.79 13.06
C ASP A 297 -22.69 -25.40 11.91
N PRO A 298 -22.45 -26.32 10.94
CA PRO A 298 -21.58 -26.02 9.82
C PRO A 298 -21.99 -24.75 9.06
N VAL A 299 -21.04 -23.88 8.78
CA VAL A 299 -21.21 -22.60 8.09
C VAL A 299 -20.97 -22.76 6.60
N THR A 300 -21.82 -22.17 5.76
CA THR A 300 -21.52 -22.03 4.33
C THR A 300 -20.56 -20.86 4.14
N ALA A 301 -19.31 -21.18 3.87
CA ALA A 301 -18.25 -20.20 3.57
C ALA A 301 -18.29 -19.83 2.09
N VAL A 302 -18.26 -18.53 1.79
CA VAL A 302 -18.20 -18.00 0.42
C VAL A 302 -16.86 -17.33 0.21
N TYR A 303 -16.11 -17.78 -0.80
CA TYR A 303 -14.77 -17.35 -1.12
C TYR A 303 -14.68 -16.67 -2.48
N LEU A 304 -13.76 -15.73 -2.62
CA LEU A 304 -13.16 -15.48 -3.94
C LEU A 304 -12.26 -16.68 -4.31
N VAL A 305 -12.30 -17.11 -5.55
CA VAL A 305 -11.59 -18.30 -6.05
C VAL A 305 -10.11 -18.37 -5.68
N PRO A 306 -9.32 -17.27 -5.79
CA PRO A 306 -7.89 -17.29 -5.45
C PRO A 306 -7.62 -17.68 -3.99
N PHE A 307 -8.44 -17.22 -3.05
CA PHE A 307 -8.26 -17.48 -1.62
C PHE A 307 -8.67 -18.92 -1.25
N HIS A 308 -9.76 -19.43 -1.82
CA HIS A 308 -10.14 -20.83 -1.66
C HIS A 308 -9.04 -21.78 -2.15
N ARG A 309 -8.55 -21.55 -3.37
CA ARG A 309 -7.45 -22.34 -3.94
C ARG A 309 -6.16 -22.23 -3.14
N ALA A 310 -5.87 -21.05 -2.60
CA ALA A 310 -4.67 -20.84 -1.80
C ALA A 310 -4.73 -21.60 -0.47
N GLU A 311 -5.89 -21.62 0.23
CA GLU A 311 -6.05 -22.41 1.46
C GLU A 311 -5.89 -23.91 1.21
N LEU A 312 -6.59 -24.43 0.20
CA LEU A 312 -6.46 -25.85 -0.20
C LEU A 312 -5.02 -26.20 -0.56
N SER A 313 -4.39 -25.35 -1.36
CA SER A 313 -3.03 -25.58 -1.79
C SER A 313 -2.03 -25.49 -0.64
N LEU A 314 -2.12 -24.47 0.22
CA LEU A 314 -1.22 -24.30 1.36
C LEU A 314 -1.29 -25.49 2.31
N SER A 315 -2.51 -25.92 2.69
CA SER A 315 -2.69 -27.08 3.56
C SER A 315 -2.08 -28.34 2.93
N ALA A 316 -2.35 -28.60 1.65
CA ALA A 316 -1.79 -29.73 0.93
C ALA A 316 -0.24 -29.69 0.88
N GLN A 317 0.35 -28.52 0.67
CA GLN A 317 1.81 -28.37 0.63
C GLN A 317 2.45 -28.54 2.02
N VAL A 318 1.85 -28.00 3.08
CA VAL A 318 2.33 -28.24 4.46
C VAL A 318 2.29 -29.74 4.80
N LEU A 319 1.17 -30.43 4.51
CA LEU A 319 1.03 -31.86 4.71
C LEU A 319 2.01 -32.66 3.85
N ARG A 320 2.28 -32.23 2.62
CA ARG A 320 3.32 -32.84 1.74
C ARG A 320 4.70 -32.77 2.38
N LEU A 321 5.08 -31.64 2.95
CA LEU A 321 6.37 -31.49 3.64
C LEU A 321 6.43 -32.38 4.87
N LEU A 322 5.41 -32.34 5.73
CA LEU A 322 5.33 -33.14 6.96
C LEU A 322 5.42 -34.65 6.68
N ARG A 323 4.76 -35.15 5.64
CA ARG A 323 4.70 -36.57 5.27
C ARG A 323 5.85 -37.03 4.38
N SER A 324 6.84 -36.17 4.11
CA SER A 324 7.96 -36.52 3.23
C SER A 324 8.87 -37.57 3.86
N ASP A 325 9.06 -38.69 3.18
CA ASP A 325 10.03 -39.73 3.58
C ASP A 325 11.49 -39.28 3.41
N ARG A 326 11.72 -38.28 2.57
CA ARG A 326 13.04 -37.67 2.38
C ARG A 326 13.41 -36.80 3.57
N ASP A 327 14.69 -36.77 3.89
CA ASP A 327 15.26 -35.89 4.90
C ASP A 327 16.58 -35.32 4.39
N ARG A 328 16.67 -33.99 4.30
CA ARG A 328 17.90 -33.32 3.87
C ARG A 328 18.85 -33.03 5.01
N MET A 329 18.41 -33.22 6.26
CA MET A 329 19.22 -33.04 7.45
C MET A 329 19.23 -34.30 8.38
N PRO A 330 19.43 -35.52 7.82
CA PRO A 330 19.31 -36.76 8.58
C PRO A 330 20.31 -36.86 9.75
N GLY A 331 21.44 -36.16 9.64
CA GLY A 331 22.47 -36.15 10.69
C GLY A 331 22.05 -35.50 12.01
N PHE A 332 20.84 -34.93 12.10
CA PHE A 332 20.29 -34.40 13.35
C PHE A 332 19.40 -35.41 14.10
N ARG A 333 18.98 -36.51 13.46
CA ARG A 333 18.21 -37.58 14.15
C ARG A 333 19.00 -38.28 15.23
N ASP A 334 20.29 -38.54 14.96
CA ASP A 334 21.20 -39.28 15.85
C ASP A 334 22.26 -38.39 16.54
N VAL A 335 21.96 -37.09 16.66
CA VAL A 335 22.88 -36.15 17.31
C VAL A 335 22.96 -36.40 18.82
N ALA A 336 24.17 -36.43 19.33
CA ALA A 336 24.43 -36.37 20.78
C ALA A 336 24.12 -34.90 21.24
N TRP A 337 22.88 -34.63 21.58
CA TRP A 337 22.39 -33.28 21.87
C TRP A 337 23.20 -32.59 22.99
N ASP A 338 23.60 -33.31 24.03
CA ASP A 338 24.39 -32.74 25.12
C ASP A 338 25.71 -32.17 24.61
N LYS A 339 26.36 -32.87 23.66
CA LYS A 339 27.61 -32.40 23.05
C LYS A 339 27.37 -31.23 22.12
N ALA A 340 26.29 -31.28 21.35
CA ALA A 340 25.91 -30.20 20.43
C ALA A 340 25.54 -28.90 21.17
N LEU A 341 24.80 -29.02 22.27
CA LEU A 341 24.44 -27.88 23.13
C LEU A 341 25.67 -27.34 23.91
N ALA A 342 26.57 -28.21 24.39
CA ALA A 342 27.84 -27.78 25.00
C ALA A 342 28.71 -27.01 23.96
N TRP A 343 28.82 -27.52 22.75
CA TRP A 343 29.51 -26.81 21.65
C TRP A 343 28.89 -25.45 21.36
N LEU A 344 27.56 -25.40 21.28
CA LEU A 344 26.80 -24.17 21.02
C LEU A 344 27.03 -23.13 22.14
N LYS A 345 27.03 -23.56 23.41
CA LYS A 345 27.32 -22.71 24.58
C LYS A 345 28.70 -22.06 24.48
N VAL A 346 29.72 -22.81 24.07
CA VAL A 346 31.06 -22.25 23.83
C VAL A 346 31.05 -21.26 22.67
N ARG A 347 30.33 -21.58 21.59
CA ARG A 347 30.29 -20.77 20.36
C ARG A 347 29.51 -19.47 20.54
N THR A 348 28.40 -19.49 21.26
CA THR A 348 27.50 -18.33 21.44
C THR A 348 27.75 -17.55 22.73
N GLY A 349 28.50 -18.11 23.66
CA GLY A 349 28.80 -17.54 24.98
C GLY A 349 27.63 -17.58 25.96
N ALA A 350 26.53 -18.26 25.64
CA ALA A 350 25.34 -18.35 26.48
C ALA A 350 24.70 -19.75 26.44
N GLU A 351 24.02 -20.10 27.53
CA GLU A 351 23.28 -21.35 27.67
C GLU A 351 21.81 -21.16 27.28
N LEU A 352 21.29 -22.13 26.55
CA LEU A 352 19.88 -22.16 26.19
C LEU A 352 18.99 -22.51 27.38
N ALA A 353 17.85 -21.88 27.50
CA ALA A 353 16.80 -22.33 28.41
C ALA A 353 16.12 -23.60 27.86
N PRO A 354 15.44 -24.42 28.71
CA PRO A 354 14.82 -25.67 28.25
C PRO A 354 13.86 -25.52 27.08
N GLU A 355 13.03 -24.44 27.06
CA GLU A 355 12.14 -24.16 25.93
C GLU A 355 12.91 -23.81 24.65
N GLN A 356 14.05 -23.12 24.76
CA GLN A 356 14.91 -22.78 23.63
C GLN A 356 15.64 -24.03 23.10
N GLU A 357 16.10 -24.93 23.98
CA GLU A 357 16.66 -26.21 23.57
C GLU A 357 15.65 -27.06 22.83
N ALA A 358 14.42 -27.14 23.35
CA ALA A 358 13.32 -27.82 22.68
C ALA A 358 13.05 -27.25 21.28
N ALA A 359 13.05 -25.92 21.13
CA ALA A 359 12.89 -25.26 19.85
C ALA A 359 14.03 -25.52 18.86
N VAL A 360 15.29 -25.58 19.36
CA VAL A 360 16.45 -25.93 18.53
C VAL A 360 16.34 -27.36 18.03
N ARG A 361 16.02 -28.32 18.94
CA ARG A 361 15.81 -29.72 18.56
C ARG A 361 14.70 -29.86 17.54
N LEU A 362 13.53 -29.23 17.80
CA LEU A 362 12.36 -29.24 16.94
C LEU A 362 12.69 -28.76 15.52
N ALA A 363 13.31 -27.60 15.39
CA ALA A 363 13.64 -27.02 14.07
C ALA A 363 14.59 -27.86 13.23
N LEU A 364 15.50 -28.62 13.91
CA LEU A 364 16.51 -29.42 13.24
C LEU A 364 16.11 -30.89 13.02
N THR A 365 14.97 -31.35 13.60
CA THR A 365 14.47 -32.72 13.45
C THR A 365 13.14 -32.80 12.69
N GLU A 366 12.30 -31.77 12.81
CA GLU A 366 10.97 -31.75 12.19
C GLU A 366 10.97 -31.06 10.82
N LYS A 367 10.14 -31.55 9.89
CA LYS A 367 10.05 -31.02 8.53
C LYS A 367 9.39 -29.66 8.44
N VAL A 368 8.39 -29.42 9.27
CA VAL A 368 7.74 -28.12 9.43
C VAL A 368 7.59 -27.88 10.91
N ALA A 369 7.99 -26.71 11.37
CA ALA A 369 7.93 -26.35 12.79
C ALA A 369 7.58 -24.87 12.98
N VAL A 370 7.00 -24.53 14.12
CA VAL A 370 6.72 -23.15 14.51
C VAL A 370 7.44 -22.82 15.84
N LEU A 371 8.13 -21.68 15.82
CA LEU A 371 8.70 -21.05 17.03
C LEU A 371 7.98 -19.74 17.29
N THR A 372 7.22 -19.66 18.38
CA THR A 372 6.51 -18.43 18.76
C THR A 372 6.91 -17.97 20.16
N GLY A 373 6.63 -16.70 20.47
CA GLY A 373 6.87 -16.11 21.80
C GLY A 373 6.89 -14.60 21.77
N GLY A 374 6.66 -13.98 22.92
CA GLY A 374 6.64 -12.53 23.09
C GLY A 374 8.02 -11.87 23.10
N PRO A 375 8.07 -10.55 23.39
CA PRO A 375 9.32 -9.82 23.54
C PRO A 375 10.11 -10.30 24.75
N GLY A 376 11.44 -10.32 24.63
CA GLY A 376 12.33 -10.71 25.72
C GLY A 376 12.42 -12.20 26.00
N CYS A 377 11.70 -13.08 25.26
CA CYS A 377 11.76 -14.52 25.41
C CYS A 377 12.92 -15.19 24.65
N GLY A 378 13.71 -14.41 23.91
CA GLY A 378 14.95 -14.91 23.29
C GLY A 378 14.75 -15.63 21.96
N LYS A 379 13.67 -15.38 21.21
CA LYS A 379 13.44 -15.93 19.85
C LYS A 379 14.67 -15.77 18.96
N SER A 380 15.17 -14.54 18.87
CA SER A 380 16.30 -14.18 18.03
C SER A 380 17.57 -14.99 18.36
N PHE A 381 17.85 -15.21 19.67
CA PHE A 381 18.98 -16.02 20.12
C PHE A 381 18.77 -17.50 19.74
N THR A 382 17.55 -17.99 19.85
CA THR A 382 17.19 -19.37 19.45
C THR A 382 17.38 -19.58 17.97
N VAL A 383 16.91 -18.63 17.12
CA VAL A 383 17.11 -18.68 15.66
C VAL A 383 18.59 -18.70 15.30
N ARG A 384 19.40 -17.80 15.89
CA ARG A 384 20.87 -17.82 15.70
C ARG A 384 21.48 -19.17 16.05
N SER A 385 21.05 -19.77 17.15
CA SER A 385 21.53 -21.07 17.63
C SER A 385 21.18 -22.21 16.65
N ILE A 386 19.96 -22.18 16.07
CA ILE A 386 19.54 -23.13 15.03
C ILE A 386 20.41 -22.99 13.78
N VAL A 387 20.63 -21.77 13.30
CA VAL A 387 21.43 -21.48 12.10
C VAL A 387 22.89 -21.90 12.30
N GLU A 388 23.47 -21.62 13.45
CA GLU A 388 24.86 -22.02 13.78
C GLU A 388 25.02 -23.56 13.77
N LEU A 389 24.10 -24.31 14.40
CA LEU A 389 24.15 -25.77 14.39
C LEU A 389 23.92 -26.38 13.02
N ALA A 390 22.95 -25.86 12.27
CA ALA A 390 22.66 -26.31 10.89
C ALA A 390 23.91 -26.14 10.00
N ARG A 391 24.52 -24.97 10.02
CA ARG A 391 25.73 -24.66 9.25
C ARG A 391 26.94 -25.47 9.68
N ALA A 392 27.11 -25.72 11.00
CA ALA A 392 28.18 -26.55 11.48
C ALA A 392 28.14 -28.01 10.96
N LYS A 393 26.93 -28.45 10.55
CA LYS A 393 26.71 -29.76 9.90
C LYS A 393 26.72 -29.66 8.34
N GLY A 394 27.03 -28.50 7.79
CA GLY A 394 27.08 -28.28 6.34
C GLY A 394 25.73 -28.10 5.67
N ALA A 395 24.64 -27.88 6.43
CA ALA A 395 23.32 -27.66 5.86
C ALA A 395 23.24 -26.32 5.12
N LYS A 396 22.56 -26.31 3.99
CA LYS A 396 22.24 -25.12 3.20
C LYS A 396 21.03 -24.41 3.81
N VAL A 397 21.28 -23.27 4.49
CA VAL A 397 20.27 -22.51 5.21
C VAL A 397 19.88 -21.29 4.40
N LEU A 398 18.59 -21.13 4.12
CA LEU A 398 17.99 -19.91 3.56
C LEU A 398 17.21 -19.18 4.64
N LEU A 399 17.44 -17.87 4.75
CA LEU A 399 16.79 -17.00 5.72
C LEU A 399 15.91 -15.99 5.01
N ALA A 400 14.67 -15.88 5.43
CA ALA A 400 13.71 -14.96 4.86
C ALA A 400 12.86 -14.24 5.90
N ALA A 401 12.31 -13.09 5.51
CA ALA A 401 11.31 -12.37 6.28
C ALA A 401 10.32 -11.67 5.33
N PRO A 402 9.10 -11.31 5.78
CA PRO A 402 8.13 -10.60 4.94
C PRO A 402 8.57 -9.21 4.50
N THR A 403 9.40 -8.52 5.29
CA THR A 403 9.86 -7.15 5.03
C THR A 403 11.37 -7.05 4.95
N GLY A 404 11.88 -6.03 4.19
CA GLY A 404 13.32 -5.80 4.05
C GLY A 404 14.02 -5.53 5.39
N ARG A 405 13.41 -4.77 6.28
CA ARG A 405 13.95 -4.49 7.62
C ARG A 405 14.07 -5.74 8.50
N ALA A 406 13.04 -6.58 8.48
CA ALA A 406 13.09 -7.85 9.22
C ALA A 406 14.17 -8.79 8.64
N ALA A 407 14.31 -8.84 7.32
CA ALA A 407 15.35 -9.61 6.66
C ALA A 407 16.76 -9.12 7.03
N LYS A 408 16.99 -7.81 6.99
CA LYS A 408 18.26 -7.22 7.41
C LYS A 408 18.60 -7.56 8.87
N ARG A 409 17.63 -7.36 9.76
CA ARG A 409 17.80 -7.70 11.18
C ARG A 409 18.15 -9.18 11.36
N LEU A 410 17.49 -10.07 10.62
CA LEU A 410 17.77 -11.50 10.64
C LEU A 410 19.19 -11.79 10.16
N ALA A 411 19.67 -11.10 9.11
CA ALA A 411 21.04 -11.20 8.62
C ALA A 411 22.06 -10.73 9.65
N GLU A 412 21.87 -9.57 10.26
CA GLU A 412 22.74 -9.03 11.32
C GLU A 412 22.84 -9.98 12.53
N LEU A 413 21.70 -10.56 12.92
CA LEU A 413 21.60 -11.46 14.05
C LEU A 413 22.33 -12.78 13.83
N THR A 414 22.20 -13.35 12.63
CA THR A 414 22.71 -14.68 12.31
C THR A 414 24.09 -14.65 11.66
N GLY A 415 24.56 -13.48 11.22
CA GLY A 415 25.76 -13.34 10.40
C GLY A 415 25.66 -14.07 9.06
N ALA A 416 24.45 -14.23 8.53
CA ALA A 416 24.14 -14.94 7.31
C ALA A 416 23.27 -14.08 6.39
N GLU A 417 23.39 -14.28 5.08
CA GLU A 417 22.50 -13.61 4.13
C GLU A 417 21.03 -13.95 4.41
N ALA A 418 20.20 -12.93 4.43
CA ALA A 418 18.75 -13.04 4.53
C ALA A 418 18.09 -12.11 3.51
N SER A 419 16.94 -12.49 3.00
CA SER A 419 16.21 -11.72 2.00
C SER A 419 14.71 -11.62 2.34
N THR A 420 14.00 -10.76 1.61
CA THR A 420 12.54 -10.80 1.71
C THR A 420 12.01 -12.07 1.05
N VAL A 421 10.85 -12.57 1.53
CA VAL A 421 10.18 -13.72 0.88
C VAL A 421 9.92 -13.44 -0.60
N HIS A 422 9.57 -12.20 -0.96
CA HIS A 422 9.40 -11.80 -2.36
C HIS A 422 10.67 -11.95 -3.18
N ARG A 423 11.81 -11.51 -2.65
CA ARG A 423 13.12 -11.62 -3.32
C ARG A 423 13.60 -13.08 -3.35
N LEU A 424 13.40 -13.84 -2.27
CA LEU A 424 13.73 -15.26 -2.21
C LEU A 424 13.03 -16.06 -3.31
N LEU A 425 11.77 -15.72 -3.60
CA LEU A 425 10.94 -16.36 -4.62
C LEU A 425 11.07 -15.71 -6.02
N GLU A 426 11.85 -14.64 -6.16
CA GLU A 426 11.95 -13.83 -7.38
C GLU A 426 10.56 -13.42 -7.91
N LEU A 427 9.66 -13.00 -7.00
CA LEU A 427 8.30 -12.59 -7.35
C LEU A 427 8.32 -11.29 -8.18
N LYS A 428 7.72 -11.34 -9.37
CA LYS A 428 7.51 -10.16 -10.20
C LYS A 428 6.18 -9.49 -9.86
N PRO A 429 6.05 -8.15 -9.99
CA PRO A 429 4.77 -7.47 -9.80
C PRO A 429 3.69 -8.06 -10.73
N GLY A 430 2.58 -8.54 -10.15
CA GLY A 430 1.49 -9.16 -10.91
C GLY A 430 1.79 -10.51 -11.55
N GLY A 431 2.97 -11.11 -11.27
CA GLY A 431 3.43 -12.37 -11.87
C GLY A 431 3.54 -13.53 -10.90
N ASP A 432 3.90 -14.68 -11.47
CA ASP A 432 4.19 -15.89 -10.70
C ASP A 432 5.59 -15.84 -10.07
N ALA A 433 5.80 -16.70 -9.08
CA ALA A 433 7.12 -16.93 -8.48
C ALA A 433 8.04 -17.66 -9.47
N ALA A 434 9.33 -17.32 -9.49
CA ALA A 434 10.32 -18.07 -10.26
C ALA A 434 10.64 -19.44 -9.61
N TYR A 435 10.38 -19.56 -8.30
CA TYR A 435 10.50 -20.81 -7.55
C TYR A 435 9.13 -21.30 -7.11
N ASP A 436 8.88 -22.57 -7.35
CA ASP A 436 7.64 -23.26 -7.02
C ASP A 436 7.90 -24.76 -6.77
N ARG A 437 6.88 -25.61 -6.97
CA ARG A 437 7.01 -27.06 -6.82
C ARG A 437 7.91 -27.69 -7.88
N ASP A 438 7.88 -27.16 -9.09
CA ASP A 438 8.60 -27.73 -10.25
C ASP A 438 10.04 -27.23 -10.26
N ARG A 439 10.27 -26.01 -9.78
CA ARG A 439 11.57 -25.40 -9.56
C ARG A 439 11.75 -25.00 -8.09
N PRO A 440 12.02 -25.94 -7.19
CA PRO A 440 12.12 -25.64 -5.77
C PRO A 440 13.40 -24.88 -5.41
N LEU A 441 13.37 -24.24 -4.25
CA LEU A 441 14.53 -23.61 -3.63
C LEU A 441 15.63 -24.66 -3.37
N ASP A 442 16.88 -24.24 -3.50
CA ASP A 442 18.02 -25.09 -3.14
C ASP A 442 18.40 -24.88 -1.66
N ALA A 443 17.70 -25.59 -0.79
CA ALA A 443 17.84 -25.46 0.68
C ALA A 443 17.65 -26.80 1.39
N ASP A 444 18.32 -26.93 2.54
CA ASP A 444 18.09 -28.00 3.50
C ASP A 444 17.23 -27.48 4.67
N LEU A 445 17.39 -26.21 5.05
CA LEU A 445 16.61 -25.51 6.05
C LEU A 445 16.17 -24.13 5.51
N VAL A 446 14.89 -23.84 5.61
CA VAL A 446 14.32 -22.51 5.35
C VAL A 446 13.79 -21.94 6.66
N VAL A 447 14.28 -20.79 7.07
CA VAL A 447 13.80 -20.06 8.26
C VAL A 447 13.08 -18.79 7.85
N VAL A 448 11.86 -18.61 8.31
CA VAL A 448 11.04 -17.44 8.00
C VAL A 448 10.73 -16.70 9.30
N ASP A 449 11.38 -15.55 9.50
CA ASP A 449 11.15 -14.70 10.68
C ASP A 449 9.99 -13.72 10.42
N GLU A 450 9.42 -13.17 11.50
CA GLU A 450 8.22 -12.31 11.48
C GLU A 450 7.05 -12.96 10.73
N ALA A 451 6.86 -14.26 10.88
CA ALA A 451 5.85 -15.05 10.16
C ALA A 451 4.41 -14.63 10.45
N SER A 452 4.14 -13.86 11.52
CA SER A 452 2.83 -13.24 11.79
C SER A 452 2.38 -12.28 10.68
N MET A 453 3.32 -11.75 9.88
CA MET A 453 3.04 -10.86 8.77
C MET A 453 2.80 -11.60 7.43
N LEU A 454 2.95 -12.92 7.37
CA LEU A 454 2.65 -13.70 6.16
C LEU A 454 1.15 -13.81 5.95
N ASP A 455 0.65 -13.33 4.83
CA ASP A 455 -0.69 -13.61 4.36
C ASP A 455 -0.79 -14.99 3.68
N LEU A 456 -2.02 -15.42 3.41
CA LEU A 456 -2.31 -16.72 2.82
C LEU A 456 -1.65 -16.92 1.44
N LEU A 457 -1.69 -15.91 0.58
CA LEU A 457 -1.19 -16.00 -0.79
C LEU A 457 0.34 -16.12 -0.82
N LEU A 458 1.03 -15.28 -0.03
CA LEU A 458 2.48 -15.29 0.07
C LEU A 458 2.99 -16.57 0.73
N ALA A 459 2.34 -17.01 1.82
CA ALA A 459 2.67 -18.28 2.48
C ALA A 459 2.50 -19.47 1.55
N ASN A 460 1.42 -19.51 0.75
CA ASN A 460 1.20 -20.57 -0.23
C ASN A 460 2.32 -20.63 -1.29
N LYS A 461 2.72 -19.47 -1.84
CA LYS A 461 3.84 -19.40 -2.79
C LYS A 461 5.14 -19.89 -2.16
N LEU A 462 5.43 -19.46 -0.93
CA LEU A 462 6.64 -19.86 -0.20
C LEU A 462 6.68 -21.38 0.03
N VAL A 463 5.61 -21.96 0.59
CA VAL A 463 5.60 -23.39 0.95
C VAL A 463 5.64 -24.29 -0.29
N LYS A 464 5.09 -23.86 -1.42
CA LYS A 464 5.24 -24.53 -2.71
C LYS A 464 6.70 -24.63 -3.14
N ALA A 465 7.49 -23.61 -2.92
CA ALA A 465 8.88 -23.52 -3.33
C ALA A 465 9.84 -24.33 -2.41
N VAL A 466 9.41 -24.75 -1.23
CA VAL A 466 10.22 -25.56 -0.32
C VAL A 466 10.36 -26.99 -0.88
N PRO A 467 11.61 -27.49 -1.07
CA PRO A 467 11.83 -28.82 -1.61
C PRO A 467 11.41 -29.93 -0.66
N PRO A 468 11.00 -31.11 -1.17
CA PRO A 468 10.71 -32.26 -0.33
C PRO A 468 11.91 -32.67 0.53
N GLY A 469 11.67 -32.88 1.82
CA GLY A 469 12.70 -33.27 2.78
C GLY A 469 13.52 -32.13 3.37
N ALA A 470 13.37 -30.89 2.89
CA ALA A 470 13.90 -29.74 3.59
C ALA A 470 13.05 -29.41 4.82
N HIS A 471 13.68 -28.76 5.80
CA HIS A 471 13.01 -28.29 6.99
C HIS A 471 12.55 -26.85 6.80
N LEU A 472 11.36 -26.54 7.29
CA LEU A 472 10.77 -25.20 7.25
C LEU A 472 10.39 -24.75 8.66
N LEU A 473 11.04 -23.69 9.13
CA LEU A 473 10.78 -23.08 10.43
C LEU A 473 10.11 -21.73 10.27
N PHE A 474 8.89 -21.61 10.79
CA PHE A 474 8.21 -20.32 10.95
C PHE A 474 8.52 -19.75 12.33
N VAL A 475 8.98 -18.51 12.37
CA VAL A 475 9.31 -17.79 13.60
C VAL A 475 8.46 -16.53 13.67
N GLY A 476 7.80 -16.29 14.80
CA GLY A 476 6.97 -15.08 14.93
C GLY A 476 6.38 -14.90 16.31
N ASP A 477 5.57 -13.87 16.44
CA ASP A 477 4.82 -13.57 17.65
C ASP A 477 3.33 -13.55 17.27
N VAL A 478 2.60 -14.59 17.67
CA VAL A 478 1.18 -14.78 17.31
C VAL A 478 0.26 -13.73 17.96
N ASP A 479 0.74 -13.05 19.00
CA ASP A 479 -0.02 -12.05 19.76
C ASP A 479 0.12 -10.63 19.15
N GLN A 480 1.06 -10.43 18.20
CA GLN A 480 1.18 -9.19 17.43
C GLN A 480 0.06 -9.07 16.38
N LEU A 481 0.05 -7.91 15.70
CA LEU A 481 -0.87 -7.70 14.58
C LEU A 481 -0.65 -8.77 13.51
N PRO A 482 -1.72 -9.33 12.95
CA PRO A 482 -1.65 -10.27 11.84
C PRO A 482 -1.18 -9.57 10.55
N SER A 483 -1.04 -10.36 9.47
CA SER A 483 -0.75 -9.88 8.12
C SER A 483 -1.72 -8.79 7.66
N VAL A 484 -1.29 -7.90 6.78
CA VAL A 484 -2.19 -6.94 6.13
C VAL A 484 -3.13 -7.67 5.17
N GLY A 485 -2.63 -8.64 4.40
CA GLY A 485 -3.44 -9.48 3.53
C GLY A 485 -4.28 -10.52 4.29
N ALA A 486 -5.14 -11.23 3.55
CA ALA A 486 -6.09 -12.21 4.10
C ALA A 486 -5.41 -13.44 4.70
N GLY A 487 -6.01 -13.97 5.75
CA GLY A 487 -5.56 -15.15 6.50
C GLY A 487 -4.77 -14.82 7.78
N GLU A 488 -4.61 -15.82 8.63
CA GLU A 488 -3.81 -15.80 9.86
C GLU A 488 -2.91 -17.03 9.93
N VAL A 489 -2.06 -17.19 8.92
CA VAL A 489 -1.30 -18.42 8.68
C VAL A 489 -0.55 -18.91 9.92
N LEU A 490 0.18 -18.02 10.64
CA LEU A 490 0.91 -18.40 11.84
C LEU A 490 -0.01 -18.94 12.95
N ARG A 491 -1.20 -18.33 13.11
CA ARG A 491 -2.18 -18.77 14.11
C ARG A 491 -2.81 -20.09 13.73
N ASP A 492 -3.13 -20.26 12.45
CA ASP A 492 -3.74 -21.50 11.94
C ASP A 492 -2.77 -22.69 12.02
N LEU A 493 -1.45 -22.46 11.79
CA LEU A 493 -0.42 -23.46 12.00
C LEU A 493 -0.24 -23.86 13.48
N LEU A 494 -0.60 -22.97 14.41
CA LEU A 494 -0.53 -23.17 15.87
C LEU A 494 -1.82 -23.76 16.46
N ALA A 495 -2.80 -24.11 15.62
CA ALA A 495 -4.06 -24.71 16.10
C ALA A 495 -3.80 -25.99 16.92
N GLU A 496 -4.47 -26.13 18.07
CA GLU A 496 -4.23 -27.23 19.03
C GLU A 496 -4.38 -28.63 18.41
N ARG A 497 -5.25 -28.77 17.41
CA ARG A 497 -5.47 -30.03 16.67
C ARG A 497 -4.67 -30.13 15.39
N GLY A 498 -3.80 -29.14 15.12
CA GLY A 498 -3.00 -29.11 13.90
C GLY A 498 -1.83 -30.11 13.95
N PRO A 499 -1.37 -30.56 12.76
CA PRO A 499 -0.27 -31.53 12.66
C PRO A 499 1.11 -30.88 12.80
N VAL A 500 1.22 -29.53 12.85
CA VAL A 500 2.50 -28.82 12.86
C VAL A 500 3.03 -28.67 14.29
N PRO A 501 4.17 -29.28 14.62
CA PRO A 501 4.76 -29.14 15.94
C PRO A 501 5.25 -27.71 16.19
N ALA A 502 5.06 -27.24 17.41
CA ALA A 502 5.38 -25.88 17.79
C ALA A 502 6.00 -25.79 19.19
N VAL A 503 6.87 -24.79 19.36
CA VAL A 503 7.36 -24.38 20.69
C VAL A 503 7.00 -22.93 20.93
N ARG A 504 6.39 -22.66 22.09
CA ARG A 504 6.10 -21.32 22.58
C ARG A 504 7.08 -20.96 23.69
N LEU A 505 7.91 -19.94 23.45
CA LEU A 505 8.82 -19.40 24.47
C LEU A 505 8.02 -18.50 25.41
N THR A 506 7.98 -18.87 26.68
CA THR A 506 7.22 -18.12 27.71
C THR A 506 8.15 -17.46 28.72
N LYS A 507 9.36 -17.98 28.89
CA LYS A 507 10.30 -17.48 29.87
C LYS A 507 10.93 -16.16 29.45
N VAL A 508 10.62 -15.09 30.19
CA VAL A 508 11.28 -13.79 30.03
C VAL A 508 12.60 -13.79 30.77
N PHE A 509 13.70 -13.44 30.09
CA PHE A 509 15.03 -13.47 30.69
C PHE A 509 15.26 -12.30 31.67
N ARG A 510 16.17 -12.50 32.65
CA ARG A 510 16.43 -11.57 33.75
C ARG A 510 16.70 -10.12 33.28
N GLN A 511 17.49 -9.95 32.22
CA GLN A 511 17.75 -8.62 31.66
C GLN A 511 16.47 -7.96 31.11
N ALA A 512 15.61 -8.72 30.45
CA ALA A 512 14.34 -8.27 29.93
C ALA A 512 13.30 -8.02 31.03
N GLN A 513 13.36 -8.76 32.18
CA GLN A 513 12.47 -8.54 33.30
C GLN A 513 12.71 -7.19 34.01
N GLN A 514 13.89 -6.59 33.86
CA GLN A 514 14.18 -5.26 34.38
C GLN A 514 13.64 -4.13 33.46
N SER A 515 13.21 -4.46 32.27
CA SER A 515 12.63 -3.50 31.34
C SER A 515 11.13 -3.32 31.59
N GLY A 516 10.73 -2.09 31.87
CA GLY A 516 9.32 -1.70 31.95
C GLY A 516 8.61 -1.88 30.61
N VAL A 517 9.32 -1.73 29.49
CA VAL A 517 8.78 -1.97 28.15
C VAL A 517 8.33 -3.42 28.00
N VAL A 518 9.19 -4.39 28.33
CA VAL A 518 8.89 -5.83 28.23
C VAL A 518 7.80 -6.22 29.23
N THR A 519 7.93 -5.78 30.48
CA THR A 519 6.93 -6.04 31.53
C THR A 519 5.56 -5.55 31.10
N ASN A 520 5.46 -4.32 30.60
CA ASN A 520 4.19 -3.74 30.18
C ASN A 520 3.65 -4.36 28.89
N ALA A 521 4.51 -4.79 27.96
CA ALA A 521 4.05 -5.54 26.79
C ALA A 521 3.33 -6.84 27.22
N HIS A 522 3.92 -7.63 28.13
CA HIS A 522 3.28 -8.83 28.67
C HIS A 522 2.00 -8.53 29.46
N ARG A 523 1.97 -7.46 30.25
CA ARG A 523 0.76 -7.02 30.96
C ARG A 523 -0.38 -6.67 30.01
N ILE A 524 -0.09 -5.85 28.97
CA ILE A 524 -1.06 -5.49 27.94
C ILE A 524 -1.59 -6.75 27.23
N ASN A 525 -0.69 -7.65 26.84
CA ASN A 525 -1.07 -8.91 26.19
C ASN A 525 -1.99 -9.78 27.05
N SER A 526 -1.75 -9.78 28.37
CA SER A 526 -2.58 -10.49 29.36
C SER A 526 -3.85 -9.74 29.76
N GLY A 527 -4.17 -8.60 29.15
CA GLY A 527 -5.37 -7.82 29.46
C GLY A 527 -5.25 -6.92 30.69
N HIS A 528 -4.03 -6.66 31.17
CA HIS A 528 -3.77 -5.80 32.32
C HIS A 528 -3.25 -4.43 31.90
N HIS A 529 -3.68 -3.40 32.63
CA HIS A 529 -3.15 -2.05 32.43
C HIS A 529 -1.62 -2.00 32.59
N PRO A 530 -0.92 -1.20 31.75
CA PRO A 530 0.50 -0.98 31.93
C PRO A 530 0.80 -0.26 33.25
N LEU A 531 1.94 -0.58 33.85
CA LEU A 531 2.50 0.11 34.99
C LEU A 531 3.28 1.34 34.51
N THR A 532 3.02 2.50 35.09
CA THR A 532 3.68 3.75 34.71
C THR A 532 4.50 4.37 35.83
N ASP A 533 4.11 4.07 37.06
CA ASP A 533 4.74 4.65 38.26
C ASP A 533 6.04 3.89 38.60
N GLY A 534 7.12 4.65 38.84
CA GLY A 534 8.43 4.09 39.19
C GLY A 534 9.20 3.47 38.03
N MET A 535 8.68 3.51 36.80
CA MET A 535 9.35 3.01 35.62
C MET A 535 10.41 4.00 35.09
N LYS A 536 11.53 3.47 34.58
CA LYS A 536 12.62 4.28 34.01
C LYS A 536 12.55 4.40 32.49
N ASP A 537 11.81 3.50 31.84
CA ASP A 537 11.77 3.28 30.40
C ASP A 537 10.32 3.19 29.85
N PHE A 538 9.31 3.44 30.70
CA PHE A 538 7.89 3.42 30.29
C PHE A 538 7.12 4.53 30.99
N PHE A 539 6.57 5.46 30.23
CA PHE A 539 5.90 6.66 30.74
C PHE A 539 4.51 6.85 30.12
N LEU A 540 3.65 7.54 30.87
CA LEU A 540 2.34 7.99 30.41
C LEU A 540 2.19 9.49 30.68
N PHE A 541 1.91 10.24 29.63
CA PHE A 541 1.38 11.60 29.72
C PHE A 541 -0.13 11.56 29.51
N VAL A 542 -0.88 11.88 30.57
CA VAL A 542 -2.35 11.84 30.52
C VAL A 542 -2.85 13.10 29.84
N GLU A 543 -3.62 12.92 28.78
CA GLU A 543 -4.33 13.97 28.06
C GLU A 543 -5.60 13.38 27.44
N ASP A 544 -6.75 13.91 27.78
CA ASP A 544 -8.05 13.40 27.33
C ASP A 544 -8.52 14.03 26.04
N ASP A 545 -8.10 15.27 25.75
CA ASP A 545 -8.38 15.93 24.49
C ASP A 545 -7.49 15.41 23.37
N THR A 546 -8.08 15.05 22.23
CA THR A 546 -7.35 14.42 21.14
C THR A 546 -6.40 15.38 20.41
N GLU A 547 -6.75 16.67 20.30
CA GLU A 547 -5.88 17.67 19.64
C GLU A 547 -4.69 18.02 20.54
N GLU A 548 -4.94 18.23 21.84
CA GLU A 548 -3.88 18.49 22.82
C GLU A 548 -2.96 17.27 22.97
N ALA A 549 -3.49 16.04 22.93
CA ALA A 549 -2.69 14.82 22.91
C ALA A 549 -1.79 14.76 21.66
N GLY A 550 -2.28 15.20 20.50
CA GLY A 550 -1.49 15.34 19.29
C GLY A 550 -0.32 16.34 19.46
N ARG A 551 -0.61 17.54 20.01
CA ARG A 551 0.41 18.58 20.30
C ARG A 551 1.43 18.09 21.34
N LEU A 552 0.95 17.45 22.39
CA LEU A 552 1.81 16.88 23.43
C LEU A 552 2.70 15.76 22.90
N THR A 553 2.18 14.94 21.98
CA THR A 553 2.97 13.91 21.26
C THR A 553 4.15 14.54 20.53
N VAL A 554 3.93 15.65 19.83
CA VAL A 554 4.98 16.39 19.13
C VAL A 554 6.00 16.96 20.12
N ASP A 555 5.58 17.60 21.21
CA ASP A 555 6.48 18.16 22.23
C ASP A 555 7.32 17.06 22.90
N VAL A 556 6.72 15.91 23.21
CA VAL A 556 7.40 14.75 23.78
C VAL A 556 8.47 14.23 22.83
N ALA A 557 8.12 14.01 21.56
CA ALA A 557 9.04 13.43 20.58
C ALA A 557 10.16 14.41 20.16
N ALA A 558 9.83 15.68 19.96
CA ALA A 558 10.77 16.67 19.42
C ALA A 558 11.64 17.34 20.51
N ARG A 559 11.18 17.41 21.77
CA ARG A 559 11.84 18.20 22.81
C ARG A 559 12.13 17.41 24.09
N ARG A 560 11.12 16.78 24.72
CA ARG A 560 11.28 16.20 26.07
C ARG A 560 12.18 14.96 26.06
N ILE A 561 11.97 14.04 25.12
CA ILE A 561 12.83 12.84 25.01
C ILE A 561 14.26 13.23 24.63
N PRO A 562 14.52 14.05 23.61
CA PRO A 562 15.88 14.53 23.31
C PRO A 562 16.56 15.16 24.52
N ALA A 563 15.88 16.08 25.22
CA ALA A 563 16.44 16.78 26.38
C ALA A 563 16.78 15.86 27.56
N LYS A 564 15.92 14.83 27.81
CA LYS A 564 16.10 13.96 28.98
C LYS A 564 17.00 12.76 28.72
N PHE A 565 16.93 12.18 27.52
CA PHE A 565 17.59 10.92 27.20
C PHE A 565 18.70 11.07 26.15
N GLY A 566 18.91 12.23 25.56
CA GLY A 566 19.95 12.48 24.55
C GLY A 566 19.70 11.77 23.21
N LEU A 567 18.45 11.37 22.92
CA LEU A 567 18.09 10.66 21.71
C LEU A 567 17.79 11.63 20.56
N ASP A 568 18.27 11.32 19.36
CA ASP A 568 17.99 12.12 18.16
C ASP A 568 16.55 11.88 17.66
N PRO A 569 15.71 12.93 17.55
CA PRO A 569 14.33 12.79 17.10
C PRO A 569 14.20 12.29 15.65
N ARG A 570 15.25 12.39 14.83
CA ARG A 570 15.25 11.92 13.44
C ARG A 570 15.60 10.45 13.31
N ARG A 571 16.51 9.94 14.17
CA ARG A 571 17.06 8.58 14.09
C ARG A 571 16.51 7.64 15.14
N ASP A 572 16.44 8.13 16.40
CA ASP A 572 16.18 7.26 17.56
C ASP A 572 14.72 7.23 17.99
N ILE A 573 13.92 8.26 17.60
CA ILE A 573 12.53 8.41 18.05
C ILE A 573 11.58 8.14 16.90
N GLN A 574 10.57 7.31 17.15
CA GLN A 574 9.49 7.07 16.21
C GLN A 574 8.13 7.30 16.88
N VAL A 575 7.30 8.13 16.23
CA VAL A 575 5.90 8.26 16.62
C VAL A 575 5.09 7.18 15.90
N LEU A 576 4.34 6.37 16.67
CA LEU A 576 3.50 5.29 16.17
C LEU A 576 2.03 5.61 16.42
N ALA A 577 1.33 6.07 15.40
CA ALA A 577 -0.08 6.42 15.50
C ALA A 577 -1.00 5.23 15.19
N PRO A 578 -2.13 5.06 15.91
CA PRO A 578 -3.10 4.01 15.60
C PRO A 578 -3.70 4.13 14.20
N MET A 579 -3.84 5.36 13.69
CA MET A 579 -4.49 5.65 12.42
C MET A 579 -3.75 6.74 11.63
N HIS A 580 -4.04 6.85 10.34
CA HIS A 580 -3.43 7.87 9.48
C HIS A 580 -4.11 9.24 9.61
N ARG A 581 -5.46 9.25 9.69
CA ARG A 581 -6.30 10.46 9.73
C ARG A 581 -6.57 10.90 11.18
N GLY A 582 -6.98 12.15 11.36
CA GLY A 582 -7.37 12.74 12.62
C GLY A 582 -6.26 13.54 13.31
N PRO A 583 -6.60 14.26 14.42
CA PRO A 583 -5.69 15.19 15.11
C PRO A 583 -4.43 14.53 15.69
N ALA A 584 -4.55 13.29 16.16
CA ALA A 584 -3.42 12.46 16.61
C ALA A 584 -3.03 11.39 15.57
N GLY A 585 -3.44 11.56 14.31
CA GLY A 585 -3.11 10.66 13.20
C GLY A 585 -1.74 10.95 12.58
N ALA A 586 -1.12 9.92 11.99
CA ALA A 586 0.22 10.02 11.40
C ALA A 586 0.34 11.13 10.35
N GLY A 587 -0.73 11.39 9.57
CA GLY A 587 -0.73 12.42 8.53
C GLY A 587 -0.51 13.83 9.09
N LEU A 588 -1.30 14.24 10.09
CA LEU A 588 -1.16 15.55 10.73
C LEU A 588 0.12 15.64 11.57
N LEU A 589 0.42 14.58 12.33
CA LEU A 589 1.61 14.54 13.17
C LEU A 589 2.90 14.70 12.38
N ASN A 590 2.99 14.17 11.15
CA ASN A 590 4.16 14.38 10.29
C ASN A 590 4.41 15.86 9.98
N GLY A 591 3.36 16.63 9.66
CA GLY A 591 3.50 18.07 9.41
C GLY A 591 3.94 18.85 10.65
N LEU A 592 3.35 18.53 11.80
CA LEU A 592 3.70 19.18 13.07
C LEU A 592 5.12 18.82 13.55
N LEU A 593 5.51 17.55 13.41
CA LEU A 593 6.85 17.07 13.76
C LEU A 593 7.91 17.65 12.82
N GLN A 594 7.63 17.75 11.52
CA GLN A 594 8.52 18.43 10.59
C GLN A 594 8.79 19.87 11.01
N GLN A 595 7.73 20.62 11.34
CA GLN A 595 7.89 22.00 11.80
C GLN A 595 8.69 22.11 13.10
N ALA A 596 8.53 21.14 14.00
CA ALA A 596 9.23 21.15 15.29
C ALA A 596 10.70 20.70 15.18
N ILE A 597 11.02 19.74 14.31
CA ILE A 597 12.34 19.07 14.19
C ILE A 597 13.16 19.67 13.05
N THR A 598 12.53 19.97 11.93
CA THR A 598 13.15 20.52 10.71
C THR A 598 12.38 21.76 10.25
N PRO A 599 12.43 22.86 11.05
CA PRO A 599 11.71 24.09 10.69
C PRO A 599 12.28 24.66 9.37
N GLY A 600 11.39 25.28 8.58
CA GLY A 600 11.79 25.98 7.38
C GLY A 600 12.80 27.10 7.68
N ARG A 601 13.84 27.21 6.87
CA ARG A 601 14.87 28.23 6.96
C ARG A 601 14.95 28.98 5.64
N PRO A 602 15.03 30.32 5.65
CA PRO A 602 15.13 31.12 4.43
C PRO A 602 16.38 30.85 3.58
N ASP A 603 17.44 30.35 4.23
CA ASP A 603 18.73 30.02 3.65
C ASP A 603 18.83 28.62 3.03
N LEU A 604 17.83 27.77 3.29
CA LEU A 604 17.81 26.39 2.78
C LEU A 604 16.71 26.21 1.74
N ALA A 605 17.08 25.50 0.66
CA ALA A 605 16.12 25.13 -0.36
C ALA A 605 15.04 24.18 0.19
N GLU A 606 13.80 24.40 -0.22
CA GLU A 606 12.69 23.46 0.01
C GLU A 606 11.97 23.16 -1.30
N LYS A 607 11.47 21.96 -1.44
CA LYS A 607 10.68 21.53 -2.60
C LYS A 607 9.29 21.13 -2.19
N ARG A 608 8.28 21.71 -2.86
CA ARG A 608 6.88 21.38 -2.63
C ARG A 608 6.35 20.52 -3.76
N ILE A 609 5.82 19.33 -3.43
CA ILE A 609 5.22 18.39 -4.36
C ILE A 609 4.02 17.71 -3.69
N GLY A 610 2.90 17.61 -4.41
CA GLY A 610 1.72 16.87 -3.95
C GLY A 610 1.20 17.27 -2.56
N GLY A 611 1.33 18.57 -2.19
CA GLY A 611 0.95 19.06 -0.87
C GLY A 611 1.97 18.80 0.24
N ARG A 612 3.08 18.11 -0.04
CA ARG A 612 4.21 17.89 0.87
C ARG A 612 5.32 18.90 0.62
N VAL A 613 6.06 19.26 1.65
CA VAL A 613 7.25 20.13 1.56
C VAL A 613 8.44 19.33 2.03
N PHE A 614 9.42 19.11 1.18
CA PHE A 614 10.67 18.42 1.52
C PHE A 614 11.78 19.42 1.82
N ARG A 615 12.56 19.14 2.86
CA ARG A 615 13.68 19.97 3.35
C ARG A 615 14.89 19.10 3.66
N VAL A 616 16.05 19.67 3.58
CA VAL A 616 17.27 19.01 4.08
C VAL A 616 17.11 18.74 5.58
N GLY A 617 17.39 17.50 5.98
CA GLY A 617 17.21 17.00 7.33
C GLY A 617 15.84 16.35 7.60
N ASP A 618 14.92 16.32 6.65
CA ASP A 618 13.65 15.62 6.80
C ASP A 618 13.85 14.12 6.91
N LYS A 619 13.09 13.50 7.83
CA LYS A 619 12.94 12.06 7.93
C LYS A 619 11.88 11.60 6.94
N VAL A 620 12.27 10.75 6.00
CA VAL A 620 11.41 10.28 4.91
C VAL A 620 11.41 8.76 4.81
N THR A 621 10.42 8.22 4.14
CA THR A 621 10.31 6.78 3.83
C THR A 621 9.89 6.59 2.39
N GLN A 622 10.45 5.58 1.75
CA GLN A 622 9.99 5.07 0.46
C GLN A 622 8.60 4.46 0.63
N ILE A 623 7.67 4.74 -0.28
CA ILE A 623 6.29 4.23 -0.22
C ILE A 623 5.94 3.26 -1.36
N ARG A 624 6.88 3.01 -2.26
CA ARG A 624 6.79 2.02 -3.36
C ARG A 624 8.11 1.25 -3.44
N ASN A 625 8.09 0.04 -4.01
CA ASN A 625 9.32 -0.65 -4.35
C ASN A 625 9.89 -0.05 -5.63
N ASN A 626 11.17 0.32 -5.62
CA ASN A 626 11.90 0.75 -6.80
C ASN A 626 13.19 -0.07 -6.89
N TYR A 627 13.21 -1.01 -7.82
CA TYR A 627 14.30 -1.98 -8.00
C TYR A 627 15.49 -1.37 -8.74
N ASP A 628 15.31 -0.23 -9.41
CA ASP A 628 16.32 0.43 -10.23
C ASP A 628 17.10 1.49 -9.45
N LYS A 629 16.74 1.76 -8.18
CA LYS A 629 17.37 2.74 -7.30
C LYS A 629 18.31 2.10 -6.28
N GLY A 630 19.39 2.81 -5.97
CA GLY A 630 20.40 2.30 -5.05
C GLY A 630 21.18 1.10 -5.59
N GLU A 631 22.05 0.51 -4.79
CA GLU A 631 22.85 -0.65 -5.20
C GLU A 631 22.02 -1.95 -5.30
N ASN A 632 20.98 -2.06 -4.45
CA ASN A 632 20.18 -3.29 -4.30
C ASN A 632 18.67 -3.08 -4.46
N GLY A 633 18.23 -1.92 -4.96
CA GLY A 633 16.84 -1.49 -4.95
C GLY A 633 16.43 -0.81 -3.64
N VAL A 634 15.47 0.11 -3.71
CA VAL A 634 14.88 0.77 -2.53
C VAL A 634 13.46 0.27 -2.36
N PHE A 635 13.15 -0.23 -1.16
CA PHE A 635 11.89 -0.92 -0.93
C PHE A 635 10.91 -0.09 -0.11
N ASN A 636 9.62 -0.39 -0.27
CA ASN A 636 8.57 0.21 0.55
C ASN A 636 8.88 0.01 2.05
N GLY A 637 8.91 1.12 2.79
CA GLY A 637 9.28 1.15 4.21
C GLY A 637 10.75 1.48 4.48
N THR A 638 11.65 1.53 3.48
CA THR A 638 13.00 2.05 3.67
C THR A 638 12.92 3.49 4.18
N VAL A 639 13.57 3.77 5.29
CA VAL A 639 13.60 5.11 5.92
C VAL A 639 14.96 5.74 5.71
N GLY A 640 14.98 7.05 5.58
CA GLY A 640 16.20 7.81 5.47
C GLY A 640 16.02 9.27 5.88
N VAL A 641 17.11 10.02 5.78
CA VAL A 641 17.14 11.45 6.04
C VAL A 641 17.60 12.17 4.77
N VAL A 642 16.90 13.22 4.40
CA VAL A 642 17.27 14.07 3.26
C VAL A 642 18.59 14.76 3.58
N THR A 643 19.64 14.48 2.81
CA THR A 643 20.98 15.04 2.99
C THR A 643 21.22 16.25 2.12
N SER A 644 20.67 16.30 0.93
CA SER A 644 20.78 17.43 0.01
C SER A 644 19.51 17.66 -0.80
N LEU A 645 19.32 18.91 -1.23
CA LEU A 645 18.25 19.31 -2.13
C LEU A 645 18.83 20.37 -3.08
N ASP A 646 18.95 20.01 -4.35
CA ASP A 646 19.47 20.87 -5.40
C ASP A 646 18.36 21.31 -6.35
N PRO A 647 17.94 22.60 -6.29
CA PRO A 647 16.91 23.10 -7.20
C PRO A 647 17.36 23.25 -8.65
N VAL A 648 18.68 23.36 -8.90
CA VAL A 648 19.23 23.55 -10.25
C VAL A 648 19.28 22.22 -10.97
N GLU A 649 19.83 21.20 -10.32
CA GLU A 649 19.87 19.83 -10.83
C GLU A 649 18.51 19.09 -10.68
N GLN A 650 17.52 19.72 -10.05
CA GLN A 650 16.20 19.16 -9.75
C GLN A 650 16.26 17.81 -9.02
N ARG A 651 17.20 17.70 -8.07
CA ARG A 651 17.51 16.45 -7.37
C ARG A 651 17.43 16.62 -5.85
N LEU A 652 16.96 15.55 -5.19
CA LEU A 652 16.97 15.39 -3.75
C LEU A 652 17.71 14.09 -3.41
N THR A 653 18.63 14.12 -2.44
CA THR A 653 19.36 12.92 -2.00
C THR A 653 18.89 12.51 -0.61
N VAL A 654 18.60 11.21 -0.45
CA VAL A 654 18.23 10.60 0.83
C VAL A 654 19.36 9.67 1.25
N ARG A 655 19.88 9.86 2.47
CA ARG A 655 20.72 8.86 3.12
C ARG A 655 19.82 7.91 3.87
N THR A 656 19.79 6.65 3.42
CA THR A 656 18.99 5.58 4.02
C THR A 656 19.54 5.18 5.38
N ASP A 657 18.77 4.40 6.14
CA ASP A 657 19.22 3.75 7.38
C ASP A 657 20.30 2.66 7.13
N GLU A 658 20.60 2.37 5.88
CA GLU A 658 21.73 1.52 5.44
C GLU A 658 23.00 2.33 5.12
N ASP A 659 22.98 3.62 5.39
CA ASP A 659 24.07 4.60 5.09
C ASP A 659 24.34 4.78 3.58
N GLU A 660 23.41 4.33 2.73
CA GLU A 660 23.46 4.51 1.29
C GLU A 660 22.83 5.86 0.88
N GLU A 661 23.49 6.59 -0.02
CA GLU A 661 22.94 7.82 -0.60
C GLU A 661 22.19 7.53 -1.87
N VAL A 662 20.88 7.74 -1.83
CA VAL A 662 19.97 7.49 -2.95
C VAL A 662 19.48 8.82 -3.52
N PRO A 663 19.79 9.11 -4.79
CA PRO A 663 19.28 10.31 -5.46
C PRO A 663 17.85 10.09 -5.97
N TYR A 664 17.02 11.13 -5.86
CA TYR A 664 15.68 11.22 -6.42
C TYR A 664 15.56 12.45 -7.29
N GLU A 665 15.13 12.28 -8.52
CA GLU A 665 14.72 13.40 -9.35
C GLU A 665 13.40 13.99 -8.80
N PHE A 666 13.10 15.26 -9.11
CA PHE A 666 11.92 15.91 -8.51
C PHE A 666 10.59 15.31 -8.93
N ASP A 667 10.49 14.65 -10.07
CA ASP A 667 9.32 13.91 -10.54
C ASP A 667 9.13 12.57 -9.81
N GLU A 668 10.18 12.05 -9.17
CA GLU A 668 10.12 10.80 -8.39
C GLU A 668 9.80 11.03 -6.89
N LEU A 669 9.67 12.28 -6.44
CA LEU A 669 9.42 12.60 -5.02
C LEU A 669 8.02 12.19 -4.54
N ASP A 670 7.13 11.77 -5.41
CA ASP A 670 5.87 11.12 -5.06
C ASP A 670 6.08 9.74 -4.42
N GLU A 671 7.23 9.10 -4.68
CA GLU A 671 7.66 7.85 -4.02
C GLU A 671 8.09 8.04 -2.56
N LEU A 672 8.29 9.28 -2.10
CA LEU A 672 8.70 9.60 -0.74
C LEU A 672 7.55 10.15 0.09
N ALA A 673 7.52 9.80 1.36
CA ALA A 673 6.64 10.39 2.36
C ALA A 673 7.43 10.75 3.64
N HIS A 674 6.94 11.73 4.41
CA HIS A 674 7.51 11.99 5.72
C HIS A 674 7.31 10.80 6.65
N ALA A 675 8.29 10.50 7.49
CA ALA A 675 8.35 9.34 8.36
C ALA A 675 8.60 9.65 9.84
N TYR A 676 8.39 10.88 10.29
CA TYR A 676 8.44 11.23 11.71
C TYR A 676 7.36 10.48 12.52
N ALA A 677 6.17 10.34 11.92
CA ALA A 677 5.08 9.53 12.42
C ALA A 677 4.65 8.52 11.36
N VAL A 678 4.48 7.26 11.74
CA VAL A 678 3.94 6.19 10.89
C VAL A 678 2.79 5.50 11.61
N THR A 679 1.94 4.78 10.88
CA THR A 679 0.92 3.94 11.54
C THR A 679 1.58 2.71 12.17
N ILE A 680 0.96 2.19 13.24
CA ILE A 680 1.45 0.99 13.93
C ILE A 680 1.58 -0.19 12.95
N HIS A 681 0.65 -0.34 12.01
CA HIS A 681 0.73 -1.37 10.95
C HIS A 681 2.00 -1.24 10.09
N ARG A 682 2.37 -0.01 9.70
CA ARG A 682 3.59 0.22 8.92
C ARG A 682 4.88 0.04 9.72
N SER A 683 4.80 0.02 11.04
CA SER A 683 5.97 -0.23 11.90
C SER A 683 6.27 -1.71 12.12
N GLN A 684 5.44 -2.64 11.65
CA GLN A 684 5.68 -4.06 11.76
C GLN A 684 7.03 -4.44 11.12
N GLY A 685 7.75 -5.39 11.71
CA GLY A 685 9.11 -5.76 11.29
C GLY A 685 10.20 -4.73 11.61
N SER A 686 9.85 -3.57 12.19
CA SER A 686 10.80 -2.52 12.58
C SER A 686 10.93 -2.42 14.10
N GLU A 687 12.09 -1.94 14.59
CA GLU A 687 12.30 -1.61 16.00
C GLU A 687 13.02 -0.28 16.13
N TYR A 688 12.72 0.46 17.19
CA TYR A 688 13.24 1.80 17.42
C TYR A 688 13.79 1.94 18.84
N PRO A 689 14.85 2.73 19.09
CA PRO A 689 15.32 3.00 20.42
C PRO A 689 14.23 3.58 21.34
N ALA A 690 13.43 4.53 20.85
CA ALA A 690 12.33 5.12 21.57
C ALA A 690 11.06 5.20 20.71
N VAL A 691 9.91 4.93 21.32
CA VAL A 691 8.60 5.00 20.67
C VAL A 691 7.66 5.92 21.44
N VAL A 692 6.95 6.79 20.73
CA VAL A 692 5.88 7.64 21.29
C VAL A 692 4.56 7.22 20.65
N ILE A 693 3.57 6.89 21.46
CA ILE A 693 2.30 6.33 21.00
C ILE A 693 1.15 7.22 21.49
N PRO A 694 0.47 7.97 20.61
CA PRO A 694 -0.77 8.63 20.96
C PRO A 694 -1.90 7.60 21.10
N VAL A 695 -2.55 7.56 22.27
CA VAL A 695 -3.66 6.64 22.57
C VAL A 695 -4.88 7.45 23.00
N THR A 696 -5.68 7.86 22.04
CA THR A 696 -6.81 8.78 22.24
C THR A 696 -8.14 8.12 21.89
N THR A 697 -9.23 8.62 22.46
CA THR A 697 -10.59 8.14 22.17
C THR A 697 -11.01 8.42 20.74
N GLY A 698 -10.38 9.36 20.03
CA GLY A 698 -10.60 9.62 18.61
C GLY A 698 -10.24 8.44 17.69
N ALA A 699 -9.41 7.50 18.17
CA ALA A 699 -9.04 6.29 17.46
C ALA A 699 -9.85 5.06 17.91
N TRP A 700 -11.08 5.23 18.38
CA TRP A 700 -11.90 4.21 19.03
C TRP A 700 -11.90 2.84 18.34
N MET A 701 -12.10 2.79 17.03
CA MET A 701 -12.13 1.53 16.26
C MET A 701 -10.78 0.78 16.24
N MET A 702 -9.68 1.51 16.47
CA MET A 702 -8.32 0.95 16.44
C MET A 702 -7.80 0.62 17.85
N LEU A 703 -8.58 0.90 18.92
CA LEU A 703 -8.18 0.61 20.28
C LEU A 703 -8.34 -0.88 20.61
N GLN A 704 -7.39 -1.68 20.11
CA GLN A 704 -7.34 -3.13 20.29
C GLN A 704 -6.04 -3.54 20.99
N ARG A 705 -6.11 -4.66 21.74
CA ARG A 705 -4.99 -5.18 22.54
C ARG A 705 -3.76 -5.48 21.70
N ASN A 706 -3.92 -6.22 20.61
CA ASN A 706 -2.83 -6.57 19.70
C ASN A 706 -2.18 -5.36 19.03
N LEU A 707 -2.97 -4.29 18.74
CA LEU A 707 -2.43 -3.06 18.18
C LEU A 707 -1.52 -2.34 19.19
N LEU A 708 -2.00 -2.15 20.43
CA LEU A 708 -1.21 -1.51 21.48
C LEU A 708 0.01 -2.37 21.86
N TYR A 709 -0.16 -3.67 21.95
CA TYR A 709 0.91 -4.62 22.18
C TYR A 709 1.99 -4.52 21.10
N THR A 710 1.59 -4.57 19.82
CA THR A 710 2.52 -4.43 18.70
C THR A 710 3.29 -3.11 18.77
N ALA A 711 2.59 -1.98 19.05
CA ALA A 711 3.24 -0.68 19.15
C ALA A 711 4.29 -0.63 20.26
N VAL A 712 3.97 -1.17 21.44
CA VAL A 712 4.89 -1.22 22.59
C VAL A 712 6.10 -2.10 22.28
N THR A 713 5.88 -3.24 21.63
CA THR A 713 6.98 -4.18 21.26
C THR A 713 7.92 -3.64 20.19
N ARG A 714 7.60 -2.51 19.55
CA ARG A 714 8.54 -1.84 18.62
C ARG A 714 9.65 -1.07 19.33
N ALA A 715 9.54 -0.84 20.64
CA ALA A 715 10.53 -0.09 21.40
C ALA A 715 11.63 -1.00 21.95
N LYS A 716 12.90 -0.57 21.78
CA LYS A 716 14.07 -1.22 22.38
C LYS A 716 14.37 -0.74 23.80
N LYS A 717 14.22 0.58 24.06
CA LYS A 717 14.71 1.23 25.28
C LYS A 717 13.66 2.09 25.99
N LEU A 718 12.73 2.70 25.26
CA LEU A 718 11.83 3.70 25.81
C LEU A 718 10.47 3.67 25.14
N VAL A 719 9.40 3.66 25.92
CA VAL A 719 8.02 3.88 25.47
C VAL A 719 7.44 5.08 26.21
N VAL A 720 6.79 5.94 25.44
CA VAL A 720 5.97 7.02 26.00
C VAL A 720 4.57 6.95 25.41
N LEU A 721 3.58 6.67 26.24
CA LEU A 721 2.17 6.79 25.89
C LEU A 721 1.72 8.23 26.11
N VAL A 722 0.94 8.76 25.16
CA VAL A 722 0.33 10.09 25.28
C VAL A 722 -1.16 9.96 25.03
N GLY A 723 -2.00 10.28 26.00
CA GLY A 723 -3.45 10.20 25.82
C GLY A 723 -4.21 9.76 27.04
N SER A 724 -5.45 9.27 26.83
CA SER A 724 -6.39 9.08 27.93
C SER A 724 -6.27 7.69 28.56
N ARG A 725 -6.37 7.64 29.90
CA ARG A 725 -6.44 6.37 30.63
C ARG A 725 -7.63 5.51 30.17
N LYS A 726 -8.74 6.16 29.77
CA LYS A 726 -9.93 5.49 29.23
C LYS A 726 -9.62 4.77 27.91
N ALA A 727 -8.91 5.44 26.99
CA ALA A 727 -8.50 4.87 25.71
C ALA A 727 -7.53 3.69 25.89
N ILE A 728 -6.54 3.81 26.78
CA ILE A 728 -5.62 2.73 27.12
C ILE A 728 -6.39 1.56 27.71
N GLY A 729 -7.31 1.81 28.66
CA GLY A 729 -8.14 0.76 29.24
C GLY A 729 -9.04 0.07 28.22
N GLN A 730 -9.56 0.81 27.26
CA GLN A 730 -10.32 0.24 26.14
C GLN A 730 -9.42 -0.65 25.28
N ALA A 731 -8.26 -0.15 24.86
CA ALA A 731 -7.32 -0.91 24.03
C ALA A 731 -6.92 -2.24 24.71
N VAL A 732 -6.61 -2.22 26.01
CA VAL A 732 -6.21 -3.41 26.77
C VAL A 732 -7.34 -4.45 26.88
N ARG A 733 -8.60 -4.00 27.05
CA ARG A 733 -9.77 -4.89 27.19
C ARG A 733 -10.26 -5.45 25.87
N THR A 734 -10.15 -4.68 24.79
CA THR A 734 -10.63 -5.09 23.47
C THR A 734 -9.70 -6.13 22.87
N VAL A 735 -10.08 -7.39 22.94
CA VAL A 735 -9.53 -8.43 22.08
C VAL A 735 -10.06 -8.17 20.68
N SER A 736 -9.22 -8.30 19.66
CA SER A 736 -9.59 -8.05 18.25
C SER A 736 -11.05 -8.45 17.98
N ALA A 737 -11.84 -7.53 17.48
CA ALA A 737 -13.27 -7.76 17.25
C ALA A 737 -13.44 -8.77 16.09
N GLY A 738 -13.52 -10.04 16.45
CA GLY A 738 -13.74 -11.15 15.54
C GLY A 738 -12.44 -11.82 15.07
N ARG A 739 -12.45 -13.15 15.17
CA ARG A 739 -11.48 -14.02 14.50
C ARG A 739 -11.60 -13.78 12.99
N ARG A 740 -10.50 -13.72 12.27
CA ARG A 740 -10.55 -13.71 10.80
C ARG A 740 -11.21 -15.00 10.32
N CYS A 741 -12.07 -14.88 9.32
CA CYS A 741 -12.67 -16.05 8.69
C CYS A 741 -11.60 -16.72 7.82
N THR A 742 -11.05 -17.84 8.31
CA THR A 742 -10.07 -18.71 7.66
C THR A 742 -10.40 -20.14 8.01
N ALA A 743 -10.20 -21.07 7.09
CA ALA A 743 -10.42 -22.50 7.28
C ALA A 743 -9.13 -23.31 7.17
N LEU A 744 -7.96 -22.66 7.18
CA LEU A 744 -6.68 -23.33 7.05
C LEU A 744 -6.40 -24.31 8.20
N ASP A 745 -6.75 -23.95 9.44
CA ASP A 745 -6.63 -24.79 10.62
C ASP A 745 -7.47 -26.10 10.48
N PHE A 746 -8.69 -25.99 10.01
CA PHE A 746 -9.57 -27.12 9.68
C PHE A 746 -8.95 -28.00 8.60
N ARG A 747 -8.47 -27.41 7.49
CA ARG A 747 -7.86 -28.16 6.39
C ARG A 747 -6.58 -28.89 6.79
N LEU A 748 -5.80 -28.33 7.72
CA LEU A 748 -4.59 -28.96 8.26
C LEU A 748 -4.91 -30.14 9.18
N SER A 749 -6.00 -30.07 9.94
CA SER A 749 -6.39 -31.17 10.86
C SER A 749 -6.88 -32.43 10.14
N GLY A 750 -7.12 -32.38 8.83
CA GLY A 750 -7.41 -33.58 8.02
C GLY A 750 -8.81 -34.14 8.24
N SER A 751 -9.76 -33.33 8.67
CA SER A 751 -11.16 -33.66 8.86
C SER A 751 -11.97 -33.54 7.58
#